data_5a944f527fc476242abb7ad7ff83e942
#
_entry.id   5a944f527fc476242abb7ad7ff83e942
#
_cell.length_a   1.000
_cell.length_b   1.000
_cell.length_c   1.000
_cell.angle_alpha   90.00
_cell.angle_beta   90.00
_cell.angle_gamma   90.00
#
_symmetry.space_group_name_H-M   'P 1'
#
loop_
_entity.id
_entity.type
_entity.pdbx_description
1 polymer ?
#
loop_
_entity_poly.entity_id
_entity_poly.type
_entity_poly.pdbx_seq_one_letter_code
_entity_poly.pdbx_strand_id
1 'polypeptide(L)'
;GRPLYVQDRGDPVYLNLTTPPMPQLPATMRNSIYRFNQLTVLWTALHLIEGDRRILISLAQEPEQTMRWYKEALALPAWQALPRFRPPDDWRGERFAEARAACIDYCGENAFEVVLLDHGIATSHGQMPQRLRRLMTALIDERICPITVATATLTEGVNLPFDIIFVTALKRSAYDNVARRTVDTPYTAAEFRNLAGRAGRPGATRGMEGLTLVALPTAVAASAAGQQDTQRNQMAGMKSDYDTLREAMRLDELAGDAALGPLALLLETLRDRVRVHFRIVTDEAFLTWLEAALPDGISDEAGTGATDPASRFADSLDELDAFLLTAIEEVARLDDVAKDGVALEADLVAIWRRTFTFAAQVQEDWLEQAIVRRGQAIVSTIYPDPDERQRLYQYGFSPYVGRRFEVIAPAIREGLEAATDYGRADTASRLSRFVVIGRLLTGDRGFGFRIRDTQTDRRMLENWVGILGWWMHVPGAVKPEPTDLRAWQRFVSDNLEFRLGVAIGAVVAQSWSAGAGDPLAIPSLESWRETSGLPWFGFWARELLRWGTLDPFVAFALAQGRAKTRDDAVLLRIDFDAWLSQEIDRPTSEDHIDPQLFLRWERELPRRIHDDFEEEPEPARLTGTAGSRRVYGVLPVTTDGGTRWLDPAGYELARSDDGSTVFDARDLRDDFVLDASGLPSVDRVFRRRGRR
;
A
#
# COMPACT_ATOMS: atom_id res chain seq x y z
N GLY A 1 40.25 -7.01 1.04
CA GLY A 1 38.88 -7.10 0.64
C GLY A 1 38.58 -8.49 0.07
N ARG A 2 37.42 -9.02 0.32
CA ARG A 2 36.98 -10.28 -0.31
C ARG A 2 36.26 -9.92 -1.62
N PRO A 3 36.64 -10.51 -2.77
CA PRO A 3 35.91 -10.29 -4.00
C PRO A 3 34.50 -10.86 -3.85
N LEU A 4 33.51 -10.14 -4.35
CA LEU A 4 32.17 -10.68 -4.50
C LEU A 4 32.15 -11.63 -5.69
N TYR A 5 31.64 -12.84 -5.44
CA TYR A 5 31.54 -13.88 -6.45
C TYR A 5 30.16 -13.85 -7.07
N VAL A 6 30.09 -13.77 -8.38
CA VAL A 6 28.85 -13.88 -9.15
C VAL A 6 28.97 -15.08 -10.09
N GLN A 7 27.95 -15.91 -10.10
CA GLN A 7 27.82 -16.99 -11.05
C GLN A 7 26.74 -16.60 -12.06
N ASP A 8 27.12 -16.37 -13.29
CA ASP A 8 26.23 -16.31 -14.45
C ASP A 8 26.28 -17.66 -15.19
N ARG A 9 25.42 -17.83 -16.18
CA ARG A 9 25.12 -19.00 -17.06
C ARG A 9 26.22 -20.02 -17.38
N GLY A 10 27.31 -20.05 -16.72
CA GLY A 10 28.39 -20.98 -16.94
C GLY A 10 29.55 -20.78 -16.01
N ASP A 11 30.39 -19.82 -16.24
CA ASP A 11 31.58 -19.57 -15.47
C ASP A 11 31.38 -18.51 -14.39
N PRO A 12 32.01 -18.67 -13.22
CA PRO A 12 31.94 -17.68 -12.17
C PRO A 12 32.59 -16.37 -12.60
N VAL A 13 31.84 -15.28 -12.53
CA VAL A 13 32.37 -13.93 -12.78
C VAL A 13 32.76 -13.31 -11.44
N TYR A 14 34.02 -12.98 -11.27
CA TYR A 14 34.50 -12.26 -10.11
C TYR A 14 34.33 -10.76 -10.34
N LEU A 15 33.48 -10.15 -9.57
CA LEU A 15 33.36 -8.69 -9.55
C LEU A 15 34.51 -8.09 -8.74
N ASN A 16 35.16 -7.08 -9.31
CA ASN A 16 36.16 -6.27 -8.60
C ASN A 16 35.52 -5.33 -7.54
N LEU A 17 34.50 -5.82 -6.85
CA LEU A 17 33.87 -5.13 -5.74
C LEU A 17 34.57 -5.58 -4.46
N THR A 18 35.53 -4.78 -4.00
CA THR A 18 36.22 -5.03 -2.73
C THR A 18 35.61 -4.16 -1.64
N THR A 19 35.20 -4.81 -0.55
CA THR A 19 34.73 -4.11 0.65
C THR A 19 35.68 -4.39 1.81
N PRO A 20 35.83 -3.45 2.77
CA PRO A 20 36.55 -3.71 3.99
C PRO A 20 35.97 -4.91 4.73
N PRO A 21 36.78 -5.71 5.43
CA PRO A 21 36.27 -6.78 6.25
C PRO A 21 35.34 -6.22 7.34
N MET A 22 34.21 -6.88 7.56
CA MET A 22 33.28 -6.49 8.64
C MET A 22 33.99 -6.61 10.00
N PRO A 23 33.88 -5.61 10.88
CA PRO A 23 34.41 -5.68 12.24
C PRO A 23 33.87 -6.87 13.02
N GLN A 24 34.66 -7.34 13.98
CA GLN A 24 34.25 -8.48 14.80
C GLN A 24 32.99 -8.11 15.61
N LEU A 25 31.92 -8.83 15.41
CA LEU A 25 30.67 -8.66 16.14
C LEU A 25 30.74 -9.27 17.54
N PRO A 26 30.00 -8.76 18.53
CA PRO A 26 29.81 -9.40 19.83
C PRO A 26 29.32 -10.83 19.70
N ALA A 27 29.67 -11.69 20.67
CA ALA A 27 29.27 -13.10 20.66
C ALA A 27 27.74 -13.29 20.53
N THR A 28 26.95 -12.45 21.18
CA THR A 28 25.49 -12.48 21.11
C THR A 28 24.95 -12.22 19.71
N MET A 29 25.67 -11.49 18.87
CA MET A 29 25.28 -11.21 17.48
C MET A 29 25.76 -12.29 16.49
N ARG A 30 26.61 -13.20 16.92
CA ARG A 30 27.15 -14.29 16.09
C ARG A 30 26.46 -15.63 16.32
N ASN A 31 25.45 -15.69 17.19
CA ASN A 31 24.74 -16.93 17.54
C ASN A 31 23.90 -17.52 16.40
N SER A 32 23.46 -16.68 15.45
CA SER A 32 22.64 -17.06 14.30
C SER A 32 23.39 -16.76 13.01
N ILE A 33 23.49 -17.77 12.12
CA ILE A 33 24.10 -17.60 10.81
C ILE A 33 23.28 -16.64 9.95
N TYR A 34 21.95 -16.62 10.08
CA TYR A 34 21.06 -15.69 9.39
C TYR A 34 21.35 -14.24 9.81
N ARG A 35 21.46 -13.98 11.11
CA ARG A 35 21.79 -12.65 11.63
C ARG A 35 23.18 -12.22 11.12
N PHE A 36 24.17 -13.10 11.20
CA PHE A 36 25.51 -12.82 10.72
C PHE A 36 25.54 -12.50 9.22
N ASN A 37 24.79 -13.26 8.41
CA ASN A 37 24.66 -13.03 6.98
C ASN A 37 24.00 -11.67 6.69
N GLN A 38 22.90 -11.36 7.37
CA GLN A 38 22.21 -10.06 7.23
C GLN A 38 23.12 -8.88 7.56
N LEU A 39 23.89 -8.96 8.66
CA LEU A 39 24.82 -7.91 9.04
C LEU A 39 26.00 -7.79 8.05
N THR A 40 26.46 -8.90 7.49
CA THR A 40 27.47 -8.90 6.42
C THR A 40 26.97 -8.20 5.18
N VAL A 41 25.71 -8.43 4.79
CA VAL A 41 25.07 -7.77 3.65
C VAL A 41 24.95 -6.27 3.90
N LEU A 42 24.46 -5.88 5.08
CA LEU A 42 24.37 -4.46 5.43
C LEU A 42 25.72 -3.76 5.40
N TRP A 43 26.76 -4.37 6.00
CA TRP A 43 28.11 -3.84 5.97
C TRP A 43 28.62 -3.67 4.55
N THR A 44 28.39 -4.67 3.70
CA THR A 44 28.77 -4.65 2.28
C THR A 44 28.04 -3.53 1.55
N ALA A 45 26.74 -3.41 1.72
CA ALA A 45 25.92 -2.39 1.10
C ALA A 45 26.39 -0.97 1.46
N LEU A 46 26.68 -0.71 2.75
CA LEU A 46 27.18 0.58 3.22
C LEU A 46 28.52 1.00 2.62
N HIS A 47 29.31 0.04 2.11
CA HIS A 47 30.59 0.32 1.42
C HIS A 47 30.48 0.31 -0.12
N LEU A 48 29.30 0.01 -0.68
CA LEU A 48 29.05 0.00 -2.12
C LEU A 48 28.24 1.22 -2.60
N ILE A 49 27.87 2.13 -1.72
CA ILE A 49 27.10 3.33 -2.05
C ILE A 49 27.88 4.40 -2.85
N GLU A 50 29.19 4.22 -3.05
CA GLU A 50 30.01 5.14 -3.83
C GLU A 50 29.50 5.27 -5.27
N GLY A 51 29.43 6.48 -5.78
CA GLY A 51 29.07 6.77 -7.19
C GLY A 51 27.57 6.74 -7.50
N ASP A 52 26.71 7.21 -6.59
CA ASP A 52 25.24 7.27 -6.77
C ASP A 52 24.56 5.92 -6.97
N ARG A 53 25.17 4.84 -6.53
CA ARG A 53 24.57 3.50 -6.61
C ARG A 53 23.39 3.36 -5.66
N ARG A 54 22.38 2.63 -6.13
CA ARG A 54 21.21 2.28 -5.37
C ARG A 54 21.16 0.83 -5.08
N ILE A 55 21.00 0.52 -3.85
CA ILE A 55 21.09 -0.82 -3.33
C ILE A 55 19.77 -1.20 -2.67
N LEU A 56 19.19 -2.32 -3.11
CA LEU A 56 18.07 -2.96 -2.43
C LEU A 56 18.59 -4.16 -1.62
N ILE A 57 18.22 -4.20 -0.35
CA ILE A 57 18.35 -5.40 0.48
C ILE A 57 16.95 -6.02 0.60
N SER A 58 16.72 -7.10 -0.12
CA SER A 58 15.45 -7.81 -0.10
C SER A 58 15.39 -8.78 1.07
N LEU A 59 14.37 -8.60 1.92
CA LEU A 59 14.09 -9.43 3.08
C LEU A 59 12.93 -10.38 2.77
N ALA A 60 13.10 -11.65 3.13
CA ALA A 60 12.04 -12.65 2.97
C ALA A 60 11.12 -12.79 4.20
N GLN A 61 11.58 -12.27 5.33
CA GLN A 61 10.89 -12.41 6.63
C GLN A 61 10.29 -11.08 7.07
N GLU A 62 9.48 -11.13 8.11
CA GLU A 62 9.03 -9.94 8.82
C GLU A 62 10.22 -9.03 9.14
N PRO A 63 10.16 -7.78 8.72
CA PRO A 63 11.34 -6.90 8.72
C PRO A 63 11.81 -6.55 10.13
N GLU A 64 10.95 -6.68 11.13
CA GLU A 64 11.22 -6.25 12.50
C GLU A 64 12.51 -6.83 13.08
N GLN A 65 12.70 -8.15 12.95
CA GLN A 65 13.86 -8.80 13.52
C GLN A 65 15.16 -8.35 12.85
N THR A 66 15.15 -8.27 11.52
CA THR A 66 16.33 -7.84 10.76
C THR A 66 16.65 -6.37 10.98
N MET A 67 15.64 -5.50 11.00
CA MET A 67 15.83 -4.07 11.24
C MET A 67 16.31 -3.78 12.67
N ARG A 68 15.88 -4.57 13.65
CA ARG A 68 16.43 -4.52 15.00
C ARG A 68 17.91 -4.89 15.02
N TRP A 69 18.31 -5.95 14.32
CA TRP A 69 19.70 -6.34 14.19
C TRP A 69 20.55 -5.25 13.53
N TYR A 70 20.01 -4.60 12.51
CA TYR A 70 20.68 -3.46 11.85
C TYR A 70 20.86 -2.29 12.80
N LYS A 71 19.80 -1.90 13.52
CA LYS A 71 19.87 -0.85 14.53
C LYS A 71 20.92 -1.17 15.61
N GLU A 72 20.92 -2.39 16.12
CA GLU A 72 21.87 -2.84 17.14
C GLU A 72 23.32 -2.82 16.61
N ALA A 73 23.54 -3.22 15.36
CA ALA A 73 24.86 -3.20 14.74
C ALA A 73 25.37 -1.77 14.50
N LEU A 74 24.52 -0.88 14.00
CA LEU A 74 24.84 0.54 13.77
C LEU A 74 25.19 1.28 15.08
N ALA A 75 24.72 0.79 16.22
CA ALA A 75 25.08 1.33 17.54
C ALA A 75 26.48 0.88 18.02
N LEU A 76 27.13 -0.11 17.35
CA LEU A 76 28.47 -0.56 17.74
C LEU A 76 29.53 0.49 17.40
N PRO A 77 30.56 0.72 18.25
CA PRO A 77 31.59 1.73 18.00
C PRO A 77 32.29 1.61 16.65
N ALA A 78 32.57 0.38 16.20
CA ALA A 78 33.21 0.13 14.91
C ALA A 78 32.31 0.47 13.71
N TRP A 79 30.98 0.43 13.89
CA TRP A 79 30.01 0.80 12.87
C TRP A 79 29.69 2.31 12.91
N GLN A 80 29.82 2.94 14.07
CA GLN A 80 29.69 4.40 14.20
C GLN A 80 30.83 5.17 13.51
N ALA A 81 31.95 4.50 13.21
CA ALA A 81 33.03 5.07 12.41
C ALA A 81 32.69 5.18 10.91
N LEU A 82 31.59 4.56 10.45
CA LEU A 82 31.09 4.72 9.08
C LEU A 82 30.67 6.17 8.81
N PRO A 83 30.85 6.68 7.57
CA PRO A 83 30.35 7.99 7.21
C PRO A 83 28.85 8.10 7.51
N ARG A 84 28.45 9.14 8.23
CA ARG A 84 27.03 9.43 8.41
C ARG A 84 26.45 9.92 7.10
N PHE A 85 25.25 9.48 6.80
CA PHE A 85 24.51 9.99 5.67
C PHE A 85 24.23 11.49 5.85
N ARG A 86 24.49 12.24 4.79
CA ARG A 86 24.16 13.67 4.72
C ARG A 86 23.09 13.83 3.66
N PRO A 87 21.86 14.24 4.05
CA PRO A 87 20.85 14.58 3.08
C PRO A 87 21.36 15.67 2.12
N PRO A 88 20.92 15.68 0.87
CA PRO A 88 21.21 16.76 -0.08
C PRO A 88 20.80 18.13 0.49
N ASP A 89 21.54 19.20 0.12
CA ASP A 89 21.24 20.58 0.54
C ASP A 89 20.19 21.28 -0.36
N ASP A 90 19.35 20.50 -1.04
CA ASP A 90 18.27 20.98 -1.92
C ASP A 90 16.91 20.47 -1.40
N TRP A 91 15.86 20.59 -2.24
CA TRP A 91 14.52 20.11 -1.94
C TRP A 91 14.46 18.63 -1.50
N ARG A 92 15.42 17.80 -1.91
CA ARG A 92 15.52 16.39 -1.49
C ARG A 92 15.84 16.28 0.00
N GLY A 93 16.63 17.22 0.54
CA GLY A 93 16.88 17.31 1.98
C GLY A 93 15.61 17.69 2.76
N GLU A 94 14.76 18.53 2.21
CA GLU A 94 13.44 18.84 2.81
C GLU A 94 12.52 17.61 2.83
N ARG A 95 12.48 16.85 1.74
CA ARG A 95 11.76 15.56 1.67
C ARG A 95 12.27 14.55 2.69
N PHE A 96 13.60 14.47 2.84
CA PHE A 96 14.20 13.62 3.86
C PHE A 96 13.79 14.05 5.27
N ALA A 97 13.85 15.35 5.56
CA ALA A 97 13.46 15.90 6.85
C ALA A 97 11.96 15.67 7.15
N GLU A 98 11.09 15.76 6.14
CA GLU A 98 9.67 15.43 6.26
C GLU A 98 9.46 13.96 6.62
N ALA A 99 10.07 13.04 5.87
CA ALA A 99 9.95 11.61 6.13
C ALA A 99 10.50 11.23 7.51
N ARG A 100 11.64 11.82 7.92
CA ARG A 100 12.21 11.61 9.24
C ARG A 100 11.31 12.12 10.36
N ALA A 101 10.77 13.33 10.21
CA ALA A 101 9.86 13.92 11.19
C ALA A 101 8.57 13.07 11.33
N ALA A 102 8.02 12.61 10.22
CA ALA A 102 6.88 11.69 10.23
C ALA A 102 7.22 10.35 10.92
N CYS A 103 8.41 9.79 10.69
CA CYS A 103 8.82 8.58 11.40
C CYS A 103 8.91 8.78 12.91
N ILE A 104 9.41 9.93 13.36
CA ILE A 104 9.44 10.28 14.79
C ILE A 104 8.03 10.41 15.35
N ASP A 105 7.14 11.10 14.63
CA ASP A 105 5.74 11.30 15.04
C ASP A 105 4.97 9.99 15.23
N TYR A 106 5.09 9.03 14.29
CA TYR A 106 4.34 7.78 14.32
C TYR A 106 5.02 6.62 15.04
N CYS A 107 6.35 6.64 15.14
CA CYS A 107 7.13 5.52 15.66
C CYS A 107 7.97 5.88 16.89
N GLY A 108 8.23 7.17 17.11
CA GLY A 108 9.13 7.67 18.14
C GLY A 108 10.61 7.75 17.70
N GLU A 109 11.41 8.60 18.36
CA GLU A 109 12.80 8.89 17.99
C GLU A 109 13.70 7.64 17.96
N ASN A 110 13.44 6.68 18.82
CA ASN A 110 14.23 5.46 18.93
C ASN A 110 13.78 4.33 18.02
N ALA A 111 12.82 4.57 17.12
CA ALA A 111 12.39 3.57 16.16
C ALA A 111 13.53 3.20 15.19
N PHE A 112 13.54 1.97 14.70
CA PHE A 112 14.61 1.57 13.79
C PHE A 112 14.48 2.29 12.43
N GLU A 113 13.30 2.71 12.00
CA GLU A 113 13.13 3.52 10.80
C GLU A 113 13.92 4.83 10.87
N VAL A 114 13.88 5.52 12.03
CA VAL A 114 14.61 6.77 12.25
C VAL A 114 16.11 6.51 12.24
N VAL A 115 16.56 5.50 13.00
CA VAL A 115 17.98 5.13 13.05
C VAL A 115 18.53 4.74 11.69
N LEU A 116 17.77 3.97 10.91
CA LEU A 116 18.17 3.55 9.56
C LEU A 116 18.20 4.74 8.60
N LEU A 117 17.20 5.63 8.64
CA LEU A 117 17.19 6.88 7.85
C LEU A 117 18.43 7.75 8.15
N ASP A 118 18.83 7.89 9.40
CA ASP A 118 20.05 8.64 9.79
C ASP A 118 21.34 8.07 9.17
N HIS A 119 21.27 6.84 8.63
CA HIS A 119 22.35 6.20 7.88
C HIS A 119 22.04 6.11 6.36
N GLY A 120 21.05 6.82 5.85
CA GLY A 120 20.68 6.82 4.43
C GLY A 120 19.96 5.54 3.98
N ILE A 121 19.33 4.83 4.90
CA ILE A 121 18.63 3.57 4.63
C ILE A 121 17.13 3.79 4.74
N ALA A 122 16.44 3.81 3.61
CA ALA A 122 14.98 3.81 3.58
C ALA A 122 14.43 2.40 3.82
N THR A 123 13.27 2.32 4.47
CA THR A 123 12.62 1.04 4.78
C THR A 123 11.24 0.98 4.15
N SER A 124 10.84 -0.19 3.61
CA SER A 124 9.48 -0.38 3.10
C SER A 124 9.00 -1.80 3.36
N HIS A 125 7.88 -1.91 4.06
CA HIS A 125 7.25 -3.20 4.38
C HIS A 125 5.75 -3.07 4.62
N GLY A 126 5.03 -4.18 4.52
CA GLY A 126 3.57 -4.21 4.60
C GLY A 126 2.96 -3.76 5.94
N GLN A 127 3.72 -3.83 7.03
CA GLN A 127 3.25 -3.45 8.38
C GLN A 127 3.42 -1.95 8.69
N MET A 128 4.00 -1.19 7.75
CA MET A 128 4.21 0.24 7.92
C MET A 128 2.90 0.98 7.63
N PRO A 129 2.51 1.98 8.46
CA PRO A 129 1.39 2.86 8.18
C PRO A 129 1.49 3.48 6.79
N GLN A 130 0.35 3.66 6.12
CA GLN A 130 0.32 4.03 4.71
C GLN A 130 1.06 5.35 4.43
N ARG A 131 0.94 6.34 5.31
CA ARG A 131 1.66 7.61 5.18
C ARG A 131 3.16 7.41 5.17
N LEU A 132 3.71 6.66 6.15
CA LEU A 132 5.15 6.41 6.22
C LEU A 132 5.64 5.63 5.00
N ARG A 133 4.86 4.65 4.53
CA ARG A 133 5.18 3.90 3.32
C ARG A 133 5.30 4.81 2.10
N ARG A 134 4.36 5.77 1.93
CA ARG A 134 4.42 6.75 0.83
C ARG A 134 5.66 7.64 0.91
N LEU A 135 5.96 8.18 2.08
CA LEU A 135 7.14 9.02 2.29
C LEU A 135 8.43 8.24 2.03
N MET A 136 8.52 7.01 2.52
CA MET A 136 9.68 6.15 2.25
C MET A 136 9.81 5.81 0.78
N THR A 137 8.69 5.52 0.10
CA THR A 137 8.69 5.25 -1.35
C THR A 137 9.16 6.48 -2.13
N ALA A 138 8.73 7.68 -1.74
CA ALA A 138 9.22 8.93 -2.34
C ALA A 138 10.74 9.11 -2.16
N LEU A 139 11.28 8.84 -0.96
CA LEU A 139 12.73 8.89 -0.73
C LEU A 139 13.51 7.92 -1.64
N ILE A 140 12.92 6.77 -1.95
CA ILE A 140 13.52 5.77 -2.83
C ILE A 140 13.43 6.23 -4.29
N ASP A 141 12.25 6.66 -4.74
CA ASP A 141 11.97 7.07 -6.12
C ASP A 141 12.78 8.32 -6.51
N GLU A 142 12.77 9.32 -5.65
CA GLU A 142 13.51 10.58 -5.81
C GLU A 142 15.02 10.45 -5.55
N ARG A 143 15.50 9.23 -5.32
CA ARG A 143 16.92 8.90 -5.17
C ARG A 143 17.60 9.60 -4.00
N ILE A 144 16.91 9.79 -2.92
CA ILE A 144 17.45 10.46 -1.73
C ILE A 144 18.25 9.49 -0.88
N CYS A 145 17.67 8.32 -0.57
CA CYS A 145 18.37 7.28 0.20
C CYS A 145 19.08 6.29 -0.73
N PRO A 146 20.40 6.07 -0.54
CA PRO A 146 21.17 5.15 -1.39
C PRO A 146 20.85 3.67 -1.12
N ILE A 147 20.38 3.34 0.07
CA ILE A 147 20.04 1.96 0.44
C ILE A 147 18.56 1.86 0.76
N THR A 148 17.95 0.80 0.29
CA THR A 148 16.57 0.43 0.61
C THR A 148 16.56 -0.95 1.24
N VAL A 149 15.84 -1.09 2.34
CA VAL A 149 15.54 -2.38 2.97
C VAL A 149 14.05 -2.64 2.82
N ALA A 150 13.68 -3.70 2.09
CA ALA A 150 12.29 -3.96 1.80
C ALA A 150 11.94 -5.44 1.80
N THR A 151 10.67 -5.73 2.06
CA THR A 151 10.07 -7.04 1.82
C THR A 151 9.53 -7.13 0.39
N ALA A 152 9.12 -8.33 -0.04
CA ALA A 152 8.60 -8.59 -1.38
C ALA A 152 7.44 -7.66 -1.78
N THR A 153 6.70 -7.10 -0.82
CA THR A 153 5.60 -6.15 -1.09
C THR A 153 6.02 -4.87 -1.81
N LEU A 154 7.25 -4.39 -1.62
CA LEU A 154 7.78 -3.26 -2.41
C LEU A 154 8.01 -3.67 -3.88
N THR A 155 8.24 -4.97 -4.11
CA THR A 155 8.53 -5.46 -5.45
C THR A 155 7.29 -5.65 -6.32
N GLU A 156 6.09 -5.63 -5.76
CA GLU A 156 4.84 -5.95 -6.48
C GLU A 156 4.10 -4.75 -7.07
N GLY A 157 4.37 -3.53 -6.66
CA GLY A 157 3.58 -2.36 -7.10
C GLY A 157 4.35 -1.15 -7.58
N VAL A 158 5.68 -1.11 -7.46
CA VAL A 158 6.47 0.10 -7.71
C VAL A 158 7.61 -0.18 -8.69
N ASN A 159 7.67 0.64 -9.72
CA ASN A 159 8.72 0.51 -10.74
C ASN A 159 10.02 1.22 -10.31
N LEU A 160 10.62 0.76 -9.22
CA LEU A 160 11.85 1.32 -8.69
C LEU A 160 13.07 0.60 -9.25
N PRO A 161 13.95 1.30 -9.95
CA PRO A 161 15.16 0.71 -10.49
C PRO A 161 16.30 0.75 -9.47
N PHE A 162 16.98 -0.38 -9.29
CA PHE A 162 18.16 -0.51 -8.44
C PHE A 162 19.39 -0.93 -9.26
N ASP A 163 20.57 -0.53 -8.82
CA ASP A 163 21.83 -0.95 -9.44
C ASP A 163 22.26 -2.31 -8.89
N ILE A 164 22.08 -2.52 -7.59
CA ILE A 164 22.44 -3.76 -6.89
C ILE A 164 21.26 -4.22 -6.03
N ILE A 165 20.92 -5.49 -6.16
CA ILE A 165 19.91 -6.14 -5.30
C ILE A 165 20.59 -7.27 -4.52
N PHE A 166 20.53 -7.19 -3.19
CA PHE A 166 20.89 -8.30 -2.32
C PHE A 166 19.67 -9.12 -1.97
N VAL A 167 19.65 -10.38 -2.33
CA VAL A 167 18.64 -11.36 -1.92
C VAL A 167 19.20 -12.13 -0.72
N THR A 168 18.65 -11.89 0.46
CA THR A 168 19.19 -12.41 1.71
C THR A 168 18.56 -13.72 2.15
N ALA A 169 17.45 -14.11 1.56
CA ALA A 169 16.79 -15.39 1.78
C ALA A 169 16.01 -15.81 0.52
N LEU A 170 15.89 -17.10 0.30
CA LEU A 170 15.25 -17.69 -0.88
C LEU A 170 13.90 -18.33 -0.54
N LYS A 171 13.39 -18.05 0.64
CA LYS A 171 12.07 -18.46 1.11
C LYS A 171 11.31 -17.26 1.65
N ARG A 172 10.00 -17.28 1.47
CA ARG A 172 9.08 -16.37 2.15
C ARG A 172 8.57 -17.05 3.40
N SER A 173 8.59 -16.34 4.51
CA SER A 173 7.97 -16.82 5.74
C SER A 173 6.63 -16.09 5.91
N ALA A 174 5.54 -16.84 5.94
CA ALA A 174 4.20 -16.36 6.23
C ALA A 174 3.60 -17.12 7.41
N TYR A 175 2.85 -16.41 8.25
CA TYR A 175 2.12 -17.09 9.32
C TYR A 175 0.89 -17.79 8.74
N ASP A 176 0.85 -19.12 8.84
CA ASP A 176 -0.30 -19.94 8.48
C ASP A 176 -1.25 -20.04 9.69
N ASN A 177 -2.41 -19.40 9.59
CA ASN A 177 -3.41 -19.42 10.66
C ASN A 177 -3.99 -20.81 10.92
N VAL A 178 -3.90 -21.71 9.95
CA VAL A 178 -4.38 -23.10 10.07
C VAL A 178 -3.36 -23.98 10.74
N ALA A 179 -2.11 -23.92 10.28
CA ALA A 179 -1.02 -24.64 10.92
C ALA A 179 -0.59 -23.97 12.24
N ARG A 180 -1.10 -22.77 12.57
CA ARG A 180 -0.74 -21.94 13.73
C ARG A 180 0.78 -21.76 13.87
N ARG A 181 1.47 -21.70 12.76
CA ARG A 181 2.94 -21.55 12.72
C ARG A 181 3.37 -20.77 11.50
N THR A 182 4.57 -20.23 11.56
CA THR A 182 5.22 -19.68 10.39
C THR A 182 5.61 -20.81 9.45
N VAL A 183 5.21 -20.70 8.19
CA VAL A 183 5.54 -21.66 7.12
C VAL A 183 6.45 -20.94 6.12
N ASP A 184 7.55 -21.61 5.80
CA ASP A 184 8.50 -21.13 4.80
C ASP A 184 8.15 -21.70 3.44
N THR A 185 7.86 -20.82 2.49
CA THR A 185 7.58 -21.18 1.09
C THR A 185 8.74 -20.72 0.22
N PRO A 186 9.39 -21.60 -0.57
CA PRO A 186 10.43 -21.23 -1.49
C PRO A 186 9.94 -20.19 -2.52
N TYR A 187 10.84 -19.32 -3.00
CA TYR A 187 10.56 -18.49 -4.16
C TYR A 187 10.35 -19.35 -5.39
N THR A 188 9.32 -18.99 -6.17
CA THR A 188 9.19 -19.51 -7.53
C THR A 188 10.22 -18.84 -8.46
N ALA A 189 10.50 -19.45 -9.61
CA ALA A 189 11.35 -18.85 -10.63
C ALA A 189 10.81 -17.51 -11.10
N ALA A 190 9.49 -17.38 -11.28
CA ALA A 190 8.83 -16.15 -11.69
C ALA A 190 8.98 -15.02 -10.65
N GLU A 191 8.79 -15.32 -9.36
CA GLU A 191 8.96 -14.34 -8.28
C GLU A 191 10.42 -13.85 -8.19
N PHE A 192 11.37 -14.78 -8.31
CA PHE A 192 12.78 -14.42 -8.30
C PHE A 192 13.15 -13.57 -9.51
N ARG A 193 12.67 -13.91 -10.72
CA ARG A 193 12.89 -13.10 -11.94
C ARG A 193 12.27 -11.72 -11.81
N ASN A 194 11.08 -11.61 -11.23
CA ASN A 194 10.44 -10.31 -10.99
C ASN A 194 11.28 -9.43 -10.04
N LEU A 195 11.82 -10.02 -8.97
CA LEU A 195 12.73 -9.32 -8.07
C LEU A 195 14.04 -8.96 -8.78
N ALA A 196 14.68 -9.91 -9.44
CA ALA A 196 15.96 -9.73 -10.14
C ALA A 196 15.86 -8.74 -11.31
N GLY A 197 14.74 -8.75 -12.04
CA GLY A 197 14.47 -7.84 -13.15
C GLY A 197 14.29 -6.38 -12.76
N ARG A 198 14.35 -6.04 -11.48
CA ARG A 198 14.40 -4.66 -10.99
C ARG A 198 15.81 -4.09 -10.94
N ALA A 199 16.83 -4.94 -11.08
CA ALA A 199 18.20 -4.50 -11.26
C ALA A 199 18.42 -4.07 -12.72
N GLY A 200 19.01 -2.90 -12.94
CA GLY A 200 19.45 -2.44 -14.26
C GLY A 200 18.35 -2.02 -15.24
N ARG A 201 17.19 -1.59 -14.78
CA ARG A 201 16.14 -1.08 -15.67
C ARG A 201 16.57 0.19 -16.40
N PRO A 202 16.11 0.41 -17.66
CA PRO A 202 16.42 1.61 -18.42
C PRO A 202 16.13 2.89 -17.62
N GLY A 203 17.09 3.82 -17.62
CA GLY A 203 17.02 5.07 -16.86
C GLY A 203 17.59 4.99 -15.42
N ALA A 204 17.91 3.80 -14.92
CA ALA A 204 18.50 3.63 -13.60
C ALA A 204 20.02 3.71 -13.60
N THR A 205 20.63 3.11 -14.58
CA THR A 205 22.09 2.89 -14.61
C THR A 205 22.74 3.76 -15.68
N ARG A 206 23.84 4.39 -15.35
CA ARG A 206 24.73 5.08 -16.32
C ARG A 206 25.51 4.04 -17.17
N GLY A 207 24.80 3.12 -17.82
CA GLY A 207 25.41 2.11 -18.71
C GLY A 207 26.01 0.89 -17.98
N MET A 208 25.71 0.66 -16.70
CA MET A 208 26.04 -0.58 -16.00
C MET A 208 24.86 -1.53 -16.01
N GLU A 209 25.11 -2.82 -16.25
CA GLU A 209 24.14 -3.87 -16.03
C GLU A 209 23.79 -3.95 -14.54
N GLY A 210 22.52 -4.12 -14.20
CA GLY A 210 22.09 -4.29 -12.83
C GLY A 210 22.54 -5.65 -12.28
N LEU A 211 22.91 -5.68 -11.00
CA LEU A 211 23.41 -6.87 -10.33
C LEU A 211 22.42 -7.39 -9.30
N THR A 212 22.05 -8.66 -9.41
CA THR A 212 21.30 -9.36 -8.34
C THR A 212 22.21 -10.38 -7.68
N LEU A 213 22.45 -10.19 -6.39
CA LEU A 213 23.40 -10.97 -5.60
C LEU A 213 22.64 -11.79 -4.54
N VAL A 214 22.70 -13.11 -4.67
CA VAL A 214 22.18 -14.01 -3.61
C VAL A 214 23.23 -14.12 -2.51
N ALA A 215 22.91 -13.62 -1.33
CA ALA A 215 23.81 -13.58 -0.20
C ALA A 215 23.80 -14.92 0.56
N LEU A 216 24.79 -15.75 0.30
CA LEU A 216 24.98 -17.00 1.00
C LEU A 216 26.21 -16.92 1.93
N PRO A 217 26.11 -17.35 3.21
CA PRO A 217 27.26 -17.38 4.08
C PRO A 217 28.26 -18.43 3.62
N THR A 218 29.53 -18.08 3.52
CA THR A 218 30.63 -18.97 3.10
C THR A 218 31.42 -19.57 4.26
N ALA A 219 31.22 -19.06 5.47
CA ALA A 219 31.92 -19.51 6.66
C ALA A 219 31.01 -19.43 7.88
N VAL A 220 31.19 -20.36 8.81
CA VAL A 220 30.56 -20.34 10.11
C VAL A 220 31.08 -19.15 10.91
N ALA A 221 30.21 -18.36 11.49
CA ALA A 221 30.62 -17.34 12.43
C ALA A 221 31.29 -18.01 13.65
N ALA A 222 32.44 -17.49 14.08
CA ALA A 222 33.08 -18.00 15.29
C ALA A 222 32.14 -17.81 16.48
N SER A 223 31.48 -18.89 16.89
CA SER A 223 30.47 -18.93 17.96
C SER A 223 30.93 -19.83 19.10
N ALA A 224 30.20 -19.79 20.20
CA ALA A 224 30.46 -20.68 21.33
C ALA A 224 30.44 -22.16 20.91
N ALA A 225 31.19 -22.99 21.61
CA ALA A 225 31.24 -24.44 21.39
C ALA A 225 29.80 -25.02 21.40
N GLY A 226 29.47 -25.84 20.40
CA GLY A 226 28.17 -26.50 20.25
C GLY A 226 27.22 -25.86 19.23
N GLN A 227 27.43 -24.62 18.79
CA GLN A 227 26.57 -23.97 17.76
C GLN A 227 27.07 -24.14 16.32
N GLN A 228 28.30 -24.61 16.14
CA GLN A 228 28.91 -24.73 14.82
C GLN A 228 28.16 -25.71 13.91
N ASP A 229 27.70 -26.84 14.42
CA ASP A 229 26.99 -27.85 13.65
C ASP A 229 25.60 -27.33 13.22
N THR A 230 24.91 -26.62 14.11
CA THR A 230 23.65 -25.95 13.76
C THR A 230 23.86 -24.94 12.65
N GLN A 231 24.90 -24.11 12.73
CA GLN A 231 25.22 -23.13 11.68
C GLN A 231 25.59 -23.80 10.36
N ARG A 232 26.36 -24.91 10.37
CA ARG A 232 26.67 -25.69 9.18
C ARG A 232 25.43 -26.25 8.50
N ASN A 233 24.49 -26.79 9.29
CA ASN A 233 23.23 -27.31 8.78
C ASN A 233 22.38 -26.19 8.17
N GLN A 234 22.31 -25.01 8.80
CA GLN A 234 21.61 -23.85 8.26
C GLN A 234 22.26 -23.37 6.94
N MET A 235 23.58 -23.31 6.86
CA MET A 235 24.30 -22.98 5.62
C MET A 235 24.02 -24.00 4.51
N ALA A 236 24.02 -25.30 4.84
CA ALA A 236 23.70 -26.34 3.87
C ALA A 236 22.27 -26.21 3.36
N GLY A 237 21.31 -25.89 4.24
CA GLY A 237 19.93 -25.58 3.87
C GLY A 237 19.81 -24.40 2.91
N MET A 238 20.45 -23.28 3.22
CA MET A 238 20.46 -22.10 2.34
C MET A 238 21.06 -22.39 0.95
N LYS A 239 22.13 -23.19 0.91
CA LYS A 239 22.72 -23.64 -0.35
C LYS A 239 21.78 -24.55 -1.13
N SER A 240 21.11 -25.47 -0.47
CA SER A 240 20.11 -26.37 -1.09
C SER A 240 18.94 -25.57 -1.68
N ASP A 241 18.47 -24.55 -0.97
CA ASP A 241 17.41 -23.65 -1.47
C ASP A 241 17.86 -22.90 -2.74
N TYR A 242 19.11 -22.43 -2.78
CA TYR A 242 19.69 -21.81 -3.95
C TYR A 242 19.80 -22.77 -5.13
N ASP A 243 20.30 -23.99 -4.90
CA ASP A 243 20.43 -24.99 -5.96
C ASP A 243 19.05 -25.39 -6.50
N THR A 244 18.04 -25.51 -5.65
CA THR A 244 16.64 -25.77 -6.05
C THR A 244 16.08 -24.63 -6.90
N LEU A 245 16.27 -23.39 -6.49
CA LEU A 245 15.81 -22.23 -7.25
C LEU A 245 16.51 -22.15 -8.61
N ARG A 246 17.83 -22.37 -8.66
CA ARG A 246 18.60 -22.38 -9.90
C ARG A 246 18.11 -23.43 -10.89
N GLU A 247 17.80 -24.62 -10.40
CA GLU A 247 17.25 -25.69 -11.24
C GLU A 247 15.82 -25.36 -11.69
N ALA A 248 14.98 -24.80 -10.82
CA ALA A 248 13.64 -24.33 -11.19
C ALA A 248 13.70 -23.25 -12.28
N MET A 249 14.63 -22.30 -12.19
CA MET A 249 14.83 -21.27 -13.21
C MET A 249 15.26 -21.88 -14.56
N ARG A 250 16.13 -22.89 -14.51
CA ARG A 250 16.56 -23.59 -15.72
C ARG A 250 15.45 -24.40 -16.39
N LEU A 251 14.62 -25.07 -15.60
CA LEU A 251 13.46 -25.81 -16.09
C LEU A 251 12.40 -24.88 -16.67
N ASP A 252 12.16 -23.74 -16.06
CA ASP A 252 11.23 -22.72 -16.51
C ASP A 252 11.69 -22.06 -17.82
N GLU A 253 13.00 -21.85 -18.01
CA GLU A 253 13.59 -21.44 -19.31
C GLU A 253 13.39 -22.49 -20.41
N LEU A 254 13.43 -23.78 -20.08
CA LEU A 254 13.24 -24.87 -21.02
C LEU A 254 11.76 -25.14 -21.34
N ALA A 255 10.87 -24.91 -20.38
CA ALA A 255 9.43 -25.15 -20.54
C ALA A 255 8.73 -24.07 -21.37
N GLY A 256 9.37 -22.91 -21.59
CA GLY A 256 8.76 -21.76 -22.25
C GLY A 256 7.51 -21.29 -21.50
N ASP A 257 7.52 -20.11 -21.04
CA ASP A 257 6.50 -19.26 -20.40
C ASP A 257 5.05 -19.80 -20.15
N ALA A 258 4.89 -21.04 -19.74
CA ALA A 258 3.61 -21.55 -19.26
C ALA A 258 3.40 -21.16 -17.77
N ALA A 259 3.48 -19.87 -17.49
CA ALA A 259 3.11 -19.36 -16.18
C ALA A 259 1.58 -19.37 -16.06
N LEU A 260 1.06 -20.21 -15.15
CA LEU A 260 -0.35 -20.18 -14.78
C LEU A 260 -0.69 -18.79 -14.24
N GLY A 261 -1.65 -18.11 -14.86
CA GLY A 261 -2.17 -16.85 -14.32
C GLY A 261 -2.84 -17.06 -12.95
N PRO A 262 -2.96 -16.01 -12.11
CA PRO A 262 -3.59 -16.12 -10.81
C PRO A 262 -4.99 -16.75 -10.84
N LEU A 263 -5.76 -16.45 -11.88
CA LEU A 263 -7.10 -16.99 -12.07
C LEU A 263 -7.07 -18.52 -12.36
N ALA A 264 -6.14 -18.97 -13.21
CA ALA A 264 -5.98 -20.41 -13.45
C ALA A 264 -5.55 -21.13 -12.16
N LEU A 265 -4.59 -20.56 -11.43
CA LEU A 265 -4.14 -21.13 -10.17
C LEU A 265 -5.26 -21.21 -9.13
N LEU A 266 -6.12 -20.19 -9.05
CA LEU A 266 -7.29 -20.19 -8.18
C LEU A 266 -8.25 -21.33 -8.56
N LEU A 267 -8.60 -21.45 -9.86
CA LEU A 267 -9.51 -22.47 -10.36
C LEU A 267 -8.95 -23.89 -10.20
N GLU A 268 -7.67 -24.12 -10.52
CA GLU A 268 -7.00 -25.41 -10.30
C GLU A 268 -6.95 -25.78 -8.84
N THR A 269 -6.56 -24.84 -7.98
CA THR A 269 -6.53 -25.08 -6.53
C THR A 269 -7.91 -25.41 -5.99
N LEU A 270 -8.95 -24.73 -6.46
CA LEU A 270 -10.32 -24.98 -6.09
C LEU A 270 -10.76 -26.38 -6.57
N ARG A 271 -10.49 -26.70 -7.84
CA ARG A 271 -10.80 -28.02 -8.44
C ARG A 271 -10.15 -29.17 -7.67
N ASP A 272 -8.85 -29.06 -7.38
CA ASP A 272 -8.12 -30.12 -6.69
C ASP A 272 -8.63 -30.32 -5.25
N ARG A 273 -8.94 -29.26 -4.54
CA ARG A 273 -9.52 -29.34 -3.20
C ARG A 273 -10.91 -29.96 -3.25
N VAL A 274 -11.76 -29.55 -4.17
CA VAL A 274 -13.11 -30.08 -4.35
C VAL A 274 -13.06 -31.57 -4.70
N ARG A 275 -12.17 -31.98 -5.60
CA ARG A 275 -11.95 -33.39 -5.94
C ARG A 275 -11.62 -34.24 -4.70
N VAL A 276 -10.74 -33.77 -3.87
CA VAL A 276 -10.34 -34.50 -2.65
C VAL A 276 -11.46 -34.52 -1.63
N HIS A 277 -12.11 -33.40 -1.37
CA HIS A 277 -13.09 -33.26 -0.29
C HIS A 277 -14.43 -33.92 -0.62
N PHE A 278 -14.96 -33.67 -1.82
CA PHE A 278 -16.27 -34.19 -2.26
C PHE A 278 -16.15 -35.45 -3.10
N ARG A 279 -14.93 -35.98 -3.31
CA ARG A 279 -14.66 -37.16 -4.16
C ARG A 279 -15.16 -36.99 -5.61
N ILE A 280 -15.13 -35.79 -6.13
CA ILE A 280 -15.47 -35.47 -7.50
C ILE A 280 -14.29 -35.81 -8.40
N VAL A 281 -14.51 -36.63 -9.45
CA VAL A 281 -13.41 -37.16 -10.27
C VAL A 281 -13.34 -36.50 -11.65
N THR A 282 -14.49 -36.13 -12.23
CA THR A 282 -14.56 -35.58 -13.58
C THR A 282 -14.66 -34.05 -13.61
N ASP A 283 -14.20 -33.44 -14.68
CA ASP A 283 -14.31 -31.98 -14.84
C ASP A 283 -15.78 -31.55 -14.95
N GLU A 284 -16.63 -32.32 -15.64
CA GLU A 284 -18.05 -32.03 -15.73
C GLU A 284 -18.76 -32.05 -14.35
N ALA A 285 -18.43 -33.01 -13.52
CA ALA A 285 -18.97 -33.04 -12.15
C ALA A 285 -18.46 -31.88 -11.30
N PHE A 286 -17.21 -31.42 -11.52
CA PHE A 286 -16.66 -30.23 -10.87
C PHE A 286 -17.39 -28.96 -11.35
N LEU A 287 -17.64 -28.83 -12.66
CA LEU A 287 -18.35 -27.69 -13.23
C LEU A 287 -19.79 -27.63 -12.71
N THR A 288 -20.47 -28.77 -12.62
CA THR A 288 -21.81 -28.86 -12.02
C THR A 288 -21.83 -28.46 -10.55
N TRP A 289 -20.83 -28.91 -9.80
CA TRP A 289 -20.66 -28.47 -8.41
C TRP A 289 -20.40 -26.97 -8.33
N LEU A 290 -19.51 -26.44 -9.16
CA LEU A 290 -19.13 -25.02 -9.20
C LEU A 290 -20.34 -24.12 -9.50
N GLU A 291 -21.23 -24.55 -10.38
CA GLU A 291 -22.48 -23.86 -10.75
C GLU A 291 -23.46 -23.78 -9.56
N ALA A 292 -23.55 -24.84 -8.76
CA ALA A 292 -24.50 -24.94 -7.65
C ALA A 292 -23.97 -24.52 -6.28
N ALA A 293 -22.63 -24.47 -6.10
CA ALA A 293 -22.02 -24.25 -4.79
C ALA A 293 -22.26 -22.83 -4.28
N LEU A 294 -22.69 -22.73 -3.02
CA LEU A 294 -22.82 -21.46 -2.30
C LEU A 294 -21.72 -21.34 -1.25
N PRO A 295 -21.10 -20.16 -1.08
CA PRO A 295 -20.04 -19.96 -0.07
C PRO A 295 -20.52 -20.26 1.36
N ASP A 296 -21.77 -19.96 1.70
CA ASP A 296 -22.41 -20.23 2.99
C ASP A 296 -22.73 -21.72 3.21
N GLY A 297 -23.20 -22.42 2.18
CA GLY A 297 -23.52 -23.84 2.24
C GLY A 297 -22.29 -24.72 2.51
N ILE A 298 -21.10 -24.25 2.15
CA ILE A 298 -19.84 -24.98 2.41
C ILE A 298 -19.44 -24.92 3.90
N SER A 299 -19.78 -23.83 4.57
CA SER A 299 -19.45 -23.65 5.99
C SER A 299 -20.39 -24.36 6.95
N ASP A 300 -21.65 -24.58 6.56
CA ASP A 300 -22.69 -25.20 7.39
C ASP A 300 -22.57 -26.73 7.46
N GLU A 301 -22.06 -27.37 6.41
CA GLU A 301 -21.85 -28.83 6.40
C GLU A 301 -20.70 -29.30 7.30
N ALA A 302 -19.83 -28.40 7.71
CA ALA A 302 -18.60 -28.73 8.43
C ALA A 302 -18.60 -28.40 9.94
N GLY A 303 -19.60 -27.74 10.44
CA GLY A 303 -20.07 -27.72 11.84
C GLY A 303 -19.09 -27.47 12.98
N THR A 304 -17.84 -27.03 12.77
CA THR A 304 -16.93 -26.70 13.88
C THR A 304 -15.76 -25.82 13.51
N GLY A 305 -15.70 -24.65 14.04
CA GLY A 305 -14.47 -23.89 14.36
C GLY A 305 -13.46 -23.54 13.27
N ALA A 306 -12.78 -22.45 13.46
CA ALA A 306 -11.83 -21.69 12.62
C ALA A 306 -10.70 -22.41 11.87
N THR A 307 -10.68 -23.71 11.80
CA THR A 307 -9.59 -24.53 11.24
C THR A 307 -10.05 -25.53 10.19
N ASP A 308 -11.31 -25.43 9.76
CA ASP A 308 -11.88 -26.38 8.84
C ASP A 308 -11.46 -26.12 7.39
N PRO A 309 -11.07 -27.20 6.66
CA PRO A 309 -10.84 -27.12 5.22
C PRO A 309 -11.99 -26.52 4.41
N ALA A 310 -13.24 -26.69 4.84
CA ALA A 310 -14.41 -26.14 4.17
C ALA A 310 -14.44 -24.60 4.14
N SER A 311 -14.00 -23.92 5.20
CA SER A 311 -13.91 -22.44 5.19
C SER A 311 -12.97 -21.92 4.11
N ARG A 312 -11.94 -22.68 3.74
CA ARG A 312 -11.01 -22.33 2.65
C ARG A 312 -11.64 -22.47 1.27
N PHE A 313 -12.57 -23.39 1.10
CA PHE A 313 -13.34 -23.46 -0.16
C PHE A 313 -14.26 -22.27 -0.30
N ALA A 314 -14.95 -21.92 0.80
CA ALA A 314 -15.83 -20.76 0.83
C ALA A 314 -15.06 -19.48 0.46
N ASP A 315 -13.87 -19.27 1.06
CA ASP A 315 -13.03 -18.11 0.74
C ASP A 315 -12.59 -18.10 -0.73
N SER A 316 -12.14 -19.25 -1.27
CA SER A 316 -11.69 -19.34 -2.67
C SER A 316 -12.86 -19.20 -3.66
N LEU A 317 -14.03 -19.70 -3.31
CA LEU A 317 -15.24 -19.56 -4.13
C LEU A 317 -15.73 -18.11 -4.13
N ASP A 318 -15.73 -17.45 -2.97
CA ASP A 318 -16.10 -16.05 -2.83
C ASP A 318 -15.10 -15.11 -3.54
N GLU A 319 -13.80 -15.48 -3.59
CA GLU A 319 -12.79 -14.76 -4.37
C GLU A 319 -13.06 -14.87 -5.90
N LEU A 320 -13.44 -16.06 -6.38
CA LEU A 320 -13.86 -16.26 -7.77
C LEU A 320 -15.13 -15.45 -8.08
N ASP A 321 -16.10 -15.48 -7.17
CA ASP A 321 -17.35 -14.72 -7.30
C ASP A 321 -17.09 -13.22 -7.33
N ALA A 322 -16.14 -12.72 -6.53
CA ALA A 322 -15.74 -11.31 -6.54
C ALA A 322 -15.17 -10.88 -7.90
N PHE A 323 -14.31 -11.71 -8.49
CA PHE A 323 -13.77 -11.45 -9.83
C PHE A 323 -14.89 -11.40 -10.88
N LEU A 324 -15.75 -12.41 -10.88
CA LEU A 324 -16.82 -12.51 -11.87
C LEU A 324 -17.90 -11.44 -11.70
N LEU A 325 -18.31 -11.14 -10.47
CA LEU A 325 -19.26 -10.06 -10.19
C LEU A 325 -18.72 -8.71 -10.64
N THR A 326 -17.46 -8.42 -10.34
CA THR A 326 -16.81 -7.19 -10.80
C THR A 326 -16.82 -7.11 -12.33
N ALA A 327 -16.46 -8.18 -13.02
CA ALA A 327 -16.44 -8.21 -14.47
C ALA A 327 -17.84 -8.02 -15.08
N ILE A 328 -18.86 -8.65 -14.49
CA ILE A 328 -20.27 -8.55 -14.94
C ILE A 328 -20.78 -7.12 -14.74
N GLU A 329 -20.58 -6.52 -13.57
CA GLU A 329 -21.08 -5.19 -13.25
C GLU A 329 -20.36 -4.09 -14.06
N GLU A 330 -19.07 -4.23 -14.33
CA GLU A 330 -18.35 -3.30 -15.20
C GLU A 330 -18.84 -3.34 -16.64
N VAL A 331 -19.13 -4.53 -17.19
CA VAL A 331 -19.65 -4.66 -18.54
C VAL A 331 -21.09 -4.14 -18.63
N ALA A 332 -21.97 -4.50 -17.69
CA ALA A 332 -23.34 -4.01 -17.65
C ALA A 332 -23.39 -2.48 -17.51
N ARG A 333 -22.50 -1.92 -16.71
CA ARG A 333 -22.43 -0.47 -16.50
C ARG A 333 -21.99 0.31 -17.75
N LEU A 334 -21.14 -0.30 -18.59
CA LEU A 334 -20.67 0.32 -19.83
C LEU A 334 -21.73 0.34 -20.92
N ASP A 335 -22.57 -0.68 -20.99
CA ASP A 335 -23.51 -0.89 -22.09
C ASP A 335 -24.97 -0.52 -21.78
N ASP A 336 -25.28 -0.24 -20.51
CA ASP A 336 -26.63 0.16 -20.01
C ASP A 336 -27.78 -0.78 -20.48
N VAL A 337 -27.48 -2.03 -20.79
CA VAL A 337 -28.41 -3.03 -21.36
C VAL A 337 -28.57 -4.18 -20.37
N ALA A 338 -29.81 -4.47 -20.01
CA ALA A 338 -30.17 -5.73 -19.34
C ALA A 338 -29.81 -6.90 -20.25
N LYS A 339 -28.84 -7.73 -19.88
CA LYS A 339 -28.30 -8.80 -20.71
C LYS A 339 -29.14 -10.07 -20.52
N ASP A 340 -29.59 -10.65 -21.63
CA ASP A 340 -30.12 -11.99 -21.63
C ASP A 340 -29.01 -13.05 -21.45
N GLY A 341 -29.36 -14.29 -21.18
CA GLY A 341 -28.39 -15.35 -20.92
C GLY A 341 -27.36 -15.58 -22.04
N VAL A 342 -27.73 -15.33 -23.29
CA VAL A 342 -26.87 -15.53 -24.49
C VAL A 342 -25.86 -14.36 -24.59
N ALA A 343 -26.31 -13.14 -24.37
CA ALA A 343 -25.45 -11.96 -24.37
C ALA A 343 -24.45 -12.04 -23.22
N LEU A 344 -24.89 -12.47 -22.03
CA LEU A 344 -24.02 -12.67 -20.88
C LEU A 344 -22.92 -13.72 -21.15
N GLU A 345 -23.28 -14.85 -21.77
CA GLU A 345 -22.29 -15.88 -22.12
C GLU A 345 -21.22 -15.32 -23.07
N ALA A 346 -21.62 -14.59 -24.10
CA ALA A 346 -20.68 -13.96 -25.03
C ALA A 346 -19.75 -12.98 -24.33
N ASP A 347 -20.25 -12.20 -23.38
CA ASP A 347 -19.44 -11.27 -22.59
C ASP A 347 -18.47 -12.00 -21.67
N LEU A 348 -18.89 -13.06 -20.98
CA LEU A 348 -18.03 -13.86 -20.12
C LEU A 348 -16.91 -14.53 -20.91
N VAL A 349 -17.21 -15.05 -22.12
CA VAL A 349 -16.18 -15.56 -23.05
C VAL A 349 -15.24 -14.43 -23.49
N ALA A 350 -15.76 -13.25 -23.77
CA ALA A 350 -14.93 -12.10 -24.15
C ALA A 350 -14.04 -11.64 -22.98
N ILE A 351 -14.53 -11.66 -21.75
CA ILE A 351 -13.74 -11.40 -20.53
C ILE A 351 -12.65 -12.45 -20.38
N TRP A 352 -12.98 -13.74 -20.48
CA TRP A 352 -12.01 -14.83 -20.42
C TRP A 352 -10.87 -14.62 -21.41
N ARG A 353 -11.17 -14.29 -22.67
CA ARG A 353 -10.19 -14.05 -23.73
C ARG A 353 -9.27 -12.87 -23.48
N ARG A 354 -9.64 -11.96 -22.58
CA ARG A 354 -8.80 -10.82 -22.15
C ARG A 354 -7.93 -11.15 -20.93
N THR A 355 -8.11 -12.32 -20.31
CA THR A 355 -7.28 -12.71 -19.16
C THR A 355 -5.87 -13.09 -19.57
N PHE A 356 -4.92 -12.91 -18.67
CA PHE A 356 -3.55 -13.39 -18.86
C PHE A 356 -3.51 -14.91 -19.06
N THR A 357 -4.35 -15.65 -18.38
CA THR A 357 -4.46 -17.11 -18.50
C THR A 357 -4.75 -17.55 -19.93
N PHE A 358 -5.70 -16.91 -20.60
CA PHE A 358 -5.98 -17.18 -22.01
C PHE A 358 -4.81 -16.77 -22.92
N ALA A 359 -4.22 -15.60 -22.68
CA ALA A 359 -3.07 -15.10 -23.45
C ALA A 359 -1.83 -16.00 -23.31
N ALA A 360 -1.64 -16.62 -22.14
CA ALA A 360 -0.56 -17.57 -21.87
C ALA A 360 -0.76 -18.95 -22.54
N GLN A 361 -1.81 -19.10 -23.37
CA GLN A 361 -2.14 -20.33 -24.12
C GLN A 361 -2.37 -21.58 -23.26
N VAL A 362 -2.80 -21.39 -22.00
CA VAL A 362 -3.30 -22.51 -21.18
C VAL A 362 -4.65 -22.93 -21.76
N GLN A 363 -4.64 -23.85 -22.74
CA GLN A 363 -5.84 -24.32 -23.44
C GLN A 363 -6.41 -25.54 -22.72
N GLU A 364 -7.07 -25.31 -21.61
CA GLU A 364 -7.92 -26.30 -20.96
C GLU A 364 -9.38 -25.83 -21.07
N ASP A 365 -10.19 -26.51 -21.86
CA ASP A 365 -11.58 -26.13 -22.15
C ASP A 365 -12.45 -25.97 -20.90
N TRP A 366 -12.13 -26.68 -19.82
CA TRP A 366 -12.85 -26.59 -18.57
C TRP A 366 -12.68 -25.23 -17.87
N LEU A 367 -11.56 -24.50 -18.07
CA LEU A 367 -11.33 -23.19 -17.47
C LEU A 367 -12.30 -22.15 -18.03
N GLU A 368 -12.48 -22.10 -19.35
CA GLU A 368 -13.48 -21.22 -19.98
C GLU A 368 -14.89 -21.58 -19.50
N GLN A 369 -15.22 -22.87 -19.47
CA GLN A 369 -16.52 -23.35 -18.99
C GLN A 369 -16.75 -22.99 -17.50
N ALA A 370 -15.73 -23.05 -16.65
CA ALA A 370 -15.84 -22.66 -15.25
C ALA A 370 -16.23 -21.19 -15.11
N ILE A 371 -15.60 -20.30 -15.86
CA ILE A 371 -15.93 -18.87 -15.88
C ILE A 371 -17.34 -18.62 -16.38
N VAL A 372 -17.73 -19.26 -17.49
CA VAL A 372 -19.04 -19.05 -18.11
C VAL A 372 -20.13 -19.58 -17.18
N ARG A 373 -20.08 -20.85 -16.76
CA ARG A 373 -21.11 -21.45 -15.90
C ARG A 373 -21.24 -20.74 -14.56
N ARG A 374 -20.12 -20.42 -13.90
CA ARG A 374 -20.17 -19.70 -12.63
C ARG A 374 -20.71 -18.29 -12.80
N GLY A 375 -20.30 -17.56 -13.84
CA GLY A 375 -20.81 -16.24 -14.15
C GLY A 375 -22.33 -16.24 -14.45
N GLN A 376 -22.82 -17.23 -15.20
CA GLN A 376 -24.25 -17.43 -15.42
C GLN A 376 -25.00 -17.74 -14.11
N ALA A 377 -24.44 -18.59 -13.26
CA ALA A 377 -25.03 -18.92 -11.96
C ALA A 377 -25.08 -17.70 -11.02
N ILE A 378 -24.08 -16.82 -11.06
CA ILE A 378 -24.07 -15.56 -10.31
C ILE A 378 -25.30 -14.72 -10.67
N VAL A 379 -25.59 -14.56 -11.95
CA VAL A 379 -26.71 -13.71 -12.41
C VAL A 379 -28.06 -14.37 -12.24
N SER A 380 -28.16 -15.69 -12.44
CA SER A 380 -29.44 -16.40 -12.46
C SER A 380 -29.88 -16.94 -11.10
N THR A 381 -28.94 -17.31 -10.22
CA THR A 381 -29.24 -18.11 -9.04
C THR A 381 -28.63 -17.58 -7.76
N ILE A 382 -27.36 -17.19 -7.79
CA ILE A 382 -26.60 -16.89 -6.56
C ILE A 382 -26.87 -15.46 -6.10
N TYR A 383 -26.82 -14.50 -7.03
CA TYR A 383 -27.10 -13.08 -6.84
C TYR A 383 -28.06 -12.59 -7.95
N PRO A 384 -29.32 -13.06 -7.97
CA PRO A 384 -30.24 -12.80 -9.09
C PRO A 384 -30.73 -11.36 -9.16
N ASP A 385 -30.75 -10.65 -8.03
CA ASP A 385 -31.18 -9.25 -7.97
C ASP A 385 -30.07 -8.31 -8.47
N PRO A 386 -30.32 -7.55 -9.58
CA PRO A 386 -29.35 -6.58 -10.09
C PRO A 386 -28.96 -5.50 -9.09
N ASP A 387 -29.91 -5.02 -8.30
CA ASP A 387 -29.66 -3.97 -7.29
C ASP A 387 -28.78 -4.52 -6.17
N GLU A 388 -28.97 -5.78 -5.77
CA GLU A 388 -28.07 -6.44 -4.83
C GLU A 388 -26.65 -6.55 -5.41
N ARG A 389 -26.50 -7.03 -6.64
CA ARG A 389 -25.18 -7.14 -7.29
C ARG A 389 -24.46 -5.81 -7.32
N GLN A 390 -25.15 -4.74 -7.69
CA GLN A 390 -24.58 -3.40 -7.73
C GLN A 390 -24.15 -2.94 -6.34
N ARG A 391 -24.95 -3.16 -5.30
CA ARG A 391 -24.57 -2.84 -3.92
C ARG A 391 -23.34 -3.63 -3.47
N LEU A 392 -23.32 -4.95 -3.69
CA LEU A 392 -22.20 -5.82 -3.33
C LEU A 392 -20.91 -5.40 -4.04
N TYR A 393 -21.00 -5.04 -5.33
CA TYR A 393 -19.87 -4.49 -6.09
C TYR A 393 -19.34 -3.18 -5.47
N GLN A 394 -20.23 -2.27 -5.08
CA GLN A 394 -19.87 -0.97 -4.51
C GLN A 394 -19.19 -1.08 -3.14
N TYR A 395 -19.52 -2.10 -2.34
CA TYR A 395 -18.87 -2.28 -1.03
C TYR A 395 -17.38 -2.59 -1.12
N GLY A 396 -16.91 -3.16 -2.24
CA GLY A 396 -15.51 -3.55 -2.41
C GLY A 396 -15.09 -4.73 -1.53
N PHE A 397 -16.05 -5.47 -1.00
CA PHE A 397 -15.86 -6.80 -0.39
C PHE A 397 -16.14 -7.88 -1.44
N SER A 398 -15.68 -9.11 -1.16
CA SER A 398 -16.21 -10.26 -1.90
C SER A 398 -17.72 -10.40 -1.64
N PRO A 399 -18.50 -10.93 -2.61
CA PRO A 399 -19.97 -10.84 -2.57
C PRO A 399 -20.60 -11.48 -1.33
N TYR A 400 -20.13 -12.63 -0.90
CA TYR A 400 -20.65 -13.28 0.29
C TYR A 400 -20.34 -12.52 1.57
N VAL A 401 -19.10 -11.99 1.68
CA VAL A 401 -18.73 -11.08 2.79
C VAL A 401 -19.57 -9.81 2.73
N GLY A 402 -19.84 -9.29 1.54
CA GLY A 402 -20.71 -8.13 1.32
C GLY A 402 -22.14 -8.35 1.83
N ARG A 403 -22.75 -9.49 1.56
CA ARG A 403 -24.07 -9.84 2.11
C ARG A 403 -24.11 -9.83 3.64
N ARG A 404 -23.07 -10.34 4.29
CA ARG A 404 -22.97 -10.30 5.76
C ARG A 404 -22.74 -8.89 6.25
N PHE A 405 -21.98 -8.09 5.51
CA PHE A 405 -21.75 -6.70 5.82
C PHE A 405 -23.04 -5.86 5.75
N GLU A 406 -23.96 -6.15 4.84
CA GLU A 406 -25.26 -5.47 4.74
C GLU A 406 -26.06 -5.51 6.05
N VAL A 407 -25.85 -6.51 6.89
CA VAL A 407 -26.53 -6.61 8.18
C VAL A 407 -26.09 -5.52 9.16
N ILE A 408 -24.81 -5.11 9.11
CA ILE A 408 -24.24 -4.09 10.01
C ILE A 408 -24.14 -2.70 9.38
N ALA A 409 -24.21 -2.61 8.06
CA ALA A 409 -24.07 -1.35 7.33
C ALA A 409 -25.07 -0.26 7.81
N PRO A 410 -26.35 -0.54 8.11
CA PRO A 410 -27.27 0.45 8.67
C PRO A 410 -26.81 1.01 10.01
N ALA A 411 -26.26 0.18 10.90
CA ALA A 411 -25.77 0.64 12.21
C ALA A 411 -24.50 1.50 12.07
N ILE A 412 -23.63 1.19 11.10
CA ILE A 412 -22.49 2.06 10.77
C ILE A 412 -22.98 3.40 10.24
N ARG A 413 -23.96 3.39 9.34
CA ARG A 413 -24.58 4.59 8.78
C ARG A 413 -25.19 5.47 9.89
N GLU A 414 -25.96 4.89 10.80
CA GLU A 414 -26.52 5.59 11.95
C GLU A 414 -25.42 6.24 12.81
N GLY A 415 -24.33 5.54 13.05
CA GLY A 415 -23.16 6.06 13.77
C GLY A 415 -22.51 7.27 13.08
N LEU A 416 -22.49 7.29 11.73
CA LEU A 416 -21.99 8.41 10.94
C LEU A 416 -22.99 9.59 10.96
N GLU A 417 -24.29 9.34 10.77
CA GLU A 417 -25.36 10.34 10.77
C GLU A 417 -25.46 11.09 12.12
N ALA A 418 -25.25 10.36 13.21
CA ALA A 418 -25.32 10.93 14.57
C ALA A 418 -24.18 11.92 14.91
N ALA A 419 -23.17 12.08 14.04
CA ALA A 419 -21.96 12.86 14.35
C ALA A 419 -22.01 14.31 13.83
N THR A 420 -23.16 14.95 13.85
CA THR A 420 -23.36 16.35 13.39
C THR A 420 -22.63 17.40 14.25
N ASP A 421 -22.27 17.05 15.47
CA ASP A 421 -21.54 17.89 16.43
C ASP A 421 -20.01 17.70 16.37
N TYR A 422 -19.51 16.82 15.48
CA TYR A 422 -18.11 16.36 15.46
C TYR A 422 -17.08 17.49 15.45
N GLY A 423 -17.31 18.55 14.69
CA GLY A 423 -16.39 19.68 14.56
C GLY A 423 -16.10 20.41 15.86
N ARG A 424 -17.07 20.41 16.79
CA ARG A 424 -16.96 21.04 18.12
C ARG A 424 -16.87 20.05 19.28
N ALA A 425 -17.02 18.77 19.01
CA ALA A 425 -16.94 17.73 20.01
C ALA A 425 -15.53 17.68 20.66
N ASP A 426 -15.48 17.32 21.92
CA ASP A 426 -14.21 17.06 22.60
C ASP A 426 -13.54 15.78 22.09
N THR A 427 -12.27 15.59 22.45
CA THR A 427 -11.46 14.46 21.99
C THR A 427 -12.06 13.11 22.37
N ALA A 428 -12.65 12.99 23.57
CA ALA A 428 -13.24 11.73 24.01
C ALA A 428 -14.52 11.40 23.22
N SER A 429 -15.35 12.39 22.97
CA SER A 429 -16.55 12.28 22.13
C SER A 429 -16.19 11.92 20.69
N ARG A 430 -15.20 12.58 20.09
CA ARG A 430 -14.69 12.24 18.74
C ARG A 430 -14.18 10.81 18.67
N LEU A 431 -13.37 10.36 19.64
CA LEU A 431 -12.86 8.99 19.70
C LEU A 431 -14.01 7.99 19.82
N SER A 432 -15.02 8.30 20.64
CA SER A 432 -16.14 7.39 20.88
C SER A 432 -16.94 7.08 19.60
N ARG A 433 -17.00 7.99 18.61
CA ARG A 433 -17.63 7.74 17.31
C ARG A 433 -16.98 6.56 16.58
N PHE A 434 -15.66 6.51 16.56
CA PHE A 434 -14.92 5.39 15.98
C PHE A 434 -15.04 4.11 16.81
N VAL A 435 -15.08 4.22 18.13
CA VAL A 435 -15.24 3.06 19.02
C VAL A 435 -16.60 2.39 18.83
N VAL A 436 -17.67 3.15 18.66
CA VAL A 436 -19.01 2.61 18.39
C VAL A 436 -19.02 1.81 17.10
N ILE A 437 -18.50 2.38 16.00
CA ILE A 437 -18.43 1.70 14.71
C ILE A 437 -17.48 0.48 14.79
N GLY A 438 -16.30 0.62 15.39
CA GLY A 438 -15.33 -0.46 15.50
C GLY A 438 -15.84 -1.67 16.28
N ARG A 439 -16.72 -1.48 17.26
CA ARG A 439 -17.34 -2.60 17.98
C ARG A 439 -18.20 -3.49 17.11
N LEU A 440 -18.81 -2.95 16.05
CA LEU A 440 -19.58 -3.73 15.08
C LEU A 440 -18.69 -4.68 14.25
N LEU A 441 -17.38 -4.38 14.18
CA LEU A 441 -16.41 -5.13 13.40
C LEU A 441 -15.65 -6.20 14.19
N THR A 442 -15.85 -6.31 15.51
CA THR A 442 -15.04 -7.21 16.35
C THR A 442 -15.37 -8.70 16.20
N GLY A 443 -16.49 -9.06 15.60
CA GLY A 443 -17.00 -10.44 15.62
C GLY A 443 -17.00 -11.18 14.28
N ASP A 444 -16.90 -10.49 13.15
CA ASP A 444 -16.96 -11.12 11.83
C ASP A 444 -15.57 -11.42 11.25
N ARG A 445 -15.42 -12.56 10.58
CA ARG A 445 -14.15 -12.97 9.97
C ARG A 445 -13.88 -12.36 8.60
N GLY A 446 -14.92 -12.03 7.85
CA GLY A 446 -14.80 -11.51 6.49
C GLY A 446 -14.41 -10.04 6.48
N PHE A 447 -15.29 -9.19 7.03
CA PHE A 447 -15.08 -7.73 7.09
C PHE A 447 -14.54 -7.22 8.42
N GLY A 448 -14.62 -8.02 9.49
CA GLY A 448 -14.22 -7.66 10.84
C GLY A 448 -12.71 -7.63 11.08
N PHE A 449 -12.32 -7.29 12.30
CA PHE A 449 -10.91 -7.23 12.66
C PHE A 449 -10.23 -8.58 12.52
N ARG A 450 -9.12 -8.61 11.79
CA ARG A 450 -8.34 -9.81 11.54
C ARG A 450 -7.07 -9.81 12.39
N ILE A 451 -6.87 -10.89 13.11
CA ILE A 451 -5.67 -11.14 13.89
C ILE A 451 -5.08 -12.49 13.53
N ARG A 452 -3.78 -12.65 13.76
CA ARG A 452 -3.14 -13.95 13.78
C ARG A 452 -3.53 -14.69 15.06
N ASP A 453 -3.56 -16.02 15.02
CA ASP A 453 -3.87 -16.83 16.21
C ASP A 453 -2.68 -16.92 17.18
N THR A 454 -2.10 -15.79 17.55
CA THR A 454 -1.02 -15.66 18.54
C THR A 454 -1.54 -15.01 19.81
N GLN A 455 -0.90 -15.30 20.95
CA GLN A 455 -1.25 -14.65 22.20
C GLN A 455 -1.08 -13.11 22.13
N THR A 456 -0.04 -12.65 21.43
CA THR A 456 0.21 -11.22 21.23
C THR A 456 -0.93 -10.56 20.45
N ASP A 457 -1.35 -11.15 19.34
CA ASP A 457 -2.39 -10.56 18.51
C ASP A 457 -3.77 -10.57 19.20
N ARG A 458 -4.06 -11.60 20.02
CA ARG A 458 -5.26 -11.61 20.85
C ARG A 458 -5.26 -10.48 21.89
N ARG A 459 -4.12 -10.20 22.55
CA ARG A 459 -3.99 -9.03 23.42
C ARG A 459 -4.19 -7.71 22.67
N MET A 460 -3.71 -7.61 21.44
CA MET A 460 -3.95 -6.41 20.60
C MET A 460 -5.44 -6.23 20.34
N LEU A 461 -6.16 -7.30 20.01
CA LEU A 461 -7.61 -7.22 19.81
C LEU A 461 -8.36 -6.84 21.11
N GLU A 462 -7.95 -7.35 22.24
CA GLU A 462 -8.53 -6.97 23.54
C GLU A 462 -8.29 -5.48 23.86
N ASN A 463 -7.12 -4.95 23.47
CA ASN A 463 -6.71 -3.56 23.72
C ASN A 463 -6.96 -2.63 22.51
N TRP A 464 -7.76 -3.01 21.54
CA TRP A 464 -7.88 -2.26 20.27
C TRP A 464 -8.31 -0.79 20.47
N VAL A 465 -9.11 -0.49 21.49
CA VAL A 465 -9.51 0.89 21.80
C VAL A 465 -8.32 1.73 22.28
N GLY A 466 -7.44 1.14 23.10
CA GLY A 466 -6.18 1.78 23.52
C GLY A 466 -5.25 2.04 22.32
N ILE A 467 -5.15 1.06 21.42
CA ILE A 467 -4.38 1.17 20.17
C ILE A 467 -4.96 2.28 19.30
N LEU A 468 -6.29 2.33 19.15
CA LEU A 468 -6.97 3.39 18.41
C LEU A 468 -6.66 4.77 19.03
N GLY A 469 -6.76 4.92 20.34
CA GLY A 469 -6.45 6.18 21.03
C GLY A 469 -5.00 6.65 20.78
N TRP A 470 -4.06 5.74 20.86
CA TRP A 470 -2.66 6.03 20.51
C TRP A 470 -2.50 6.43 19.04
N TRP A 471 -3.09 5.65 18.14
CA TRP A 471 -3.02 5.92 16.70
C TRP A 471 -3.60 7.28 16.34
N MET A 472 -4.77 7.61 16.88
CA MET A 472 -5.48 8.87 16.64
C MET A 472 -4.87 10.06 17.39
N HIS A 473 -3.68 9.90 17.97
CA HIS A 473 -2.92 10.95 18.63
C HIS A 473 -3.67 11.62 19.80
N VAL A 474 -4.44 10.82 20.54
CA VAL A 474 -5.20 11.32 21.68
C VAL A 474 -4.25 11.76 22.80
N PRO A 475 -4.39 13.00 23.35
CA PRO A 475 -3.58 13.46 24.45
C PRO A 475 -3.64 12.51 25.66
N GLY A 476 -2.50 12.09 26.18
CA GLY A 476 -2.42 11.16 27.31
C GLY A 476 -2.71 9.70 26.98
N ALA A 477 -2.90 9.35 25.72
CA ALA A 477 -3.04 7.94 25.32
C ALA A 477 -1.80 7.12 25.72
N VAL A 478 -2.04 5.89 26.15
CA VAL A 478 -0.95 4.95 26.48
C VAL A 478 -0.15 4.69 25.21
N LYS A 479 1.17 4.84 25.31
CA LYS A 479 2.09 4.52 24.21
C LYS A 479 2.48 3.04 24.29
N PRO A 480 2.69 2.36 23.14
CA PRO A 480 3.19 0.99 23.16
C PRO A 480 4.59 0.92 23.74
N GLU A 481 4.86 -0.16 24.47
CA GLU A 481 6.23 -0.49 24.82
C GLU A 481 7.06 -0.75 23.55
N PRO A 482 8.36 -0.50 23.54
CA PRO A 482 9.20 -0.70 22.36
C PRO A 482 9.08 -2.11 21.73
N THR A 483 8.80 -3.12 22.56
CA THR A 483 8.58 -4.50 22.13
C THR A 483 7.23 -4.74 21.46
N ASP A 484 6.24 -3.93 21.80
CA ASP A 484 4.87 -4.07 21.29
C ASP A 484 4.57 -3.13 20.13
N LEU A 485 5.42 -2.13 19.89
CA LEU A 485 5.21 -1.10 18.85
C LEU A 485 4.83 -1.71 17.49
N ARG A 486 5.50 -2.79 17.08
CA ARG A 486 5.25 -3.42 15.79
C ARG A 486 3.93 -4.17 15.73
N ALA A 487 3.55 -4.82 16.83
CA ALA A 487 2.24 -5.45 16.93
C ALA A 487 1.12 -4.40 16.85
N TRP A 488 1.30 -3.25 17.49
CA TRP A 488 0.37 -2.13 17.41
C TRP A 488 0.30 -1.55 16.00
N GLN A 489 1.42 -1.29 15.35
CA GLN A 489 1.46 -0.78 13.96
C GLN A 489 0.81 -1.74 12.98
N ARG A 490 1.07 -3.04 13.11
CA ARG A 490 0.40 -4.06 12.29
C ARG A 490 -1.10 -4.05 12.54
N PHE A 491 -1.54 -3.99 13.80
CA PHE A 491 -2.95 -3.91 14.12
C PHE A 491 -3.60 -2.67 13.50
N VAL A 492 -2.94 -1.52 13.57
CA VAL A 492 -3.38 -0.27 12.92
C VAL A 492 -3.53 -0.48 11.41
N SER A 493 -2.48 -0.93 10.75
CA SER A 493 -2.48 -1.10 9.29
C SER A 493 -3.54 -2.09 8.82
N ASP A 494 -3.61 -3.27 9.46
CA ASP A 494 -4.49 -4.34 9.03
C ASP A 494 -5.96 -4.10 9.42
N ASN A 495 -6.21 -3.44 10.55
CA ASN A 495 -7.56 -3.34 11.11
C ASN A 495 -8.11 -1.92 11.15
N LEU A 496 -7.35 -0.92 11.59
CA LEU A 496 -7.87 0.44 11.72
C LEU A 496 -7.85 1.18 10.37
N GLU A 497 -6.70 1.23 9.70
CA GLU A 497 -6.60 1.88 8.39
C GLU A 497 -7.35 1.10 7.30
N PHE A 498 -7.21 -0.23 7.29
CA PHE A 498 -7.80 -1.06 6.25
C PHE A 498 -9.24 -1.47 6.59
N ARG A 499 -9.47 -2.36 7.57
CA ARG A 499 -10.81 -2.95 7.76
C ARG A 499 -11.87 -1.96 8.27
N LEU A 500 -11.56 -1.19 9.30
CA LEU A 500 -12.46 -0.15 9.78
C LEU A 500 -12.62 0.95 8.73
N GLY A 501 -11.52 1.37 8.10
CA GLY A 501 -11.55 2.35 7.02
C GLY A 501 -12.33 1.89 5.79
N VAL A 502 -12.22 0.62 5.39
CA VAL A 502 -13.00 0.05 4.26
C VAL A 502 -14.47 -0.08 4.63
N ALA A 503 -14.82 -0.54 5.83
CA ALA A 503 -16.20 -0.65 6.28
C ALA A 503 -16.91 0.71 6.28
N ILE A 504 -16.28 1.75 6.82
CA ILE A 504 -16.79 3.12 6.77
C ILE A 504 -16.89 3.59 5.31
N GLY A 505 -15.81 3.40 4.54
CA GLY A 505 -15.77 3.79 3.13
C GLY A 505 -16.84 3.13 2.28
N ALA A 506 -17.17 1.86 2.52
CA ALA A 506 -18.23 1.12 1.83
C ALA A 506 -19.61 1.76 2.07
N VAL A 507 -19.93 2.09 3.32
CA VAL A 507 -21.19 2.76 3.67
C VAL A 507 -21.26 4.17 3.05
N VAL A 508 -20.18 4.92 3.10
CA VAL A 508 -20.10 6.27 2.51
C VAL A 508 -20.23 6.21 0.99
N ALA A 509 -19.52 5.29 0.32
CA ALA A 509 -19.58 5.12 -1.12
C ALA A 509 -20.98 4.78 -1.60
N GLN A 510 -21.67 3.87 -0.93
CA GLN A 510 -23.07 3.52 -1.24
C GLN A 510 -24.00 4.72 -1.06
N SER A 511 -23.80 5.51 -0.01
CA SER A 511 -24.59 6.70 0.25
C SER A 511 -24.39 7.79 -0.80
N TRP A 512 -23.19 7.89 -1.37
CA TRP A 512 -22.80 8.92 -2.34
C TRP A 512 -23.09 8.54 -3.81
N SER A 513 -23.31 7.26 -4.13
CA SER A 513 -23.32 6.71 -5.51
C SER A 513 -24.44 7.19 -6.40
N ALA A 514 -25.43 7.89 -5.89
CA ALA A 514 -26.66 8.22 -6.63
C ALA A 514 -26.58 9.50 -7.49
N GLY A 515 -25.53 9.69 -8.27
CA GLY A 515 -25.59 10.66 -9.38
C GLY A 515 -25.24 12.11 -9.04
N ALA A 516 -24.46 12.31 -8.02
CA ALA A 516 -24.00 13.64 -7.64
C ALA A 516 -22.79 14.07 -8.45
N GLY A 517 -22.99 14.87 -9.45
CA GLY A 517 -22.02 15.83 -9.98
C GLY A 517 -20.65 15.25 -10.36
N ASP A 518 -19.69 16.14 -10.38
CA ASP A 518 -18.32 15.85 -10.70
C ASP A 518 -17.62 15.05 -9.59
N PRO A 519 -17.16 13.81 -9.87
CA PRO A 519 -16.49 12.98 -8.88
C PRO A 519 -15.15 13.56 -8.38
N LEU A 520 -14.60 14.56 -9.07
CA LEU A 520 -13.35 15.23 -8.70
C LEU A 520 -13.56 16.52 -7.90
N ALA A 521 -14.79 17.03 -7.79
CA ALA A 521 -15.09 18.22 -7.02
C ALA A 521 -15.48 17.88 -5.60
N ILE A 522 -14.92 18.60 -4.63
CA ILE A 522 -15.42 18.57 -3.26
C ILE A 522 -16.81 19.23 -3.26
N PRO A 523 -17.87 18.49 -2.84
CA PRO A 523 -19.23 19.03 -2.83
C PRO A 523 -19.38 20.16 -1.81
N SER A 524 -20.47 20.94 -1.91
CA SER A 524 -20.92 21.78 -0.80
C SER A 524 -21.54 20.90 0.30
N LEU A 525 -21.65 21.42 1.52
CA LEU A 525 -22.31 20.71 2.62
C LEU A 525 -23.76 20.35 2.26
N GLU A 526 -24.47 21.25 1.60
CA GLU A 526 -25.84 21.01 1.16
C GLU A 526 -25.91 19.86 0.16
N SER A 527 -25.10 19.90 -0.89
CA SER A 527 -25.02 18.81 -1.88
C SER A 527 -24.58 17.49 -1.25
N TRP A 528 -23.62 17.52 -0.33
CA TRP A 528 -23.18 16.34 0.40
C TRP A 528 -24.30 15.72 1.21
N ARG A 529 -25.05 16.53 1.96
CA ARG A 529 -26.19 16.08 2.78
C ARG A 529 -27.38 15.61 1.95
N GLU A 530 -27.72 16.31 0.88
CA GLU A 530 -28.80 15.91 -0.02
C GLU A 530 -28.52 14.56 -0.68
N THR A 531 -27.27 14.32 -1.06
CA THR A 531 -26.91 13.11 -1.77
C THR A 531 -26.62 11.94 -0.81
N SER A 532 -25.80 12.14 0.22
CA SER A 532 -25.34 11.06 1.09
C SER A 532 -26.21 10.90 2.35
N GLY A 533 -26.91 11.94 2.78
CA GLY A 533 -27.59 12.00 4.08
C GLY A 533 -26.64 12.17 5.27
N LEU A 534 -25.33 12.34 5.04
CA LEU A 534 -24.31 12.33 6.08
C LEU A 534 -23.81 13.76 6.41
N PRO A 535 -23.35 14.02 7.67
CA PRO A 535 -22.56 15.19 8.01
C PRO A 535 -21.15 15.09 7.45
N TRP A 536 -20.35 16.17 7.50
CA TRP A 536 -18.95 16.15 7.06
C TRP A 536 -18.09 15.12 7.75
N PHE A 537 -18.46 14.65 8.95
CA PHE A 537 -17.75 13.52 9.57
C PHE A 537 -17.72 12.29 8.67
N GLY A 538 -18.83 11.97 7.97
CA GLY A 538 -18.85 10.85 7.01
C GLY A 538 -17.81 10.99 5.90
N PHE A 539 -17.60 12.21 5.39
CA PHE A 539 -16.56 12.52 4.42
C PHE A 539 -15.14 12.26 4.97
N TRP A 540 -14.92 12.65 6.23
CA TRP A 540 -13.59 12.60 6.85
C TRP A 540 -13.24 11.27 7.51
N ALA A 541 -14.20 10.48 7.97
CA ALA A 541 -13.98 9.39 8.90
C ALA A 541 -12.89 8.39 8.46
N ARG A 542 -12.86 8.04 7.16
CA ARG A 542 -11.83 7.16 6.60
C ARG A 542 -10.45 7.82 6.59
N GLU A 543 -10.38 9.09 6.19
CA GLU A 543 -9.11 9.82 6.13
C GLU A 543 -8.54 10.08 7.53
N LEU A 544 -9.39 10.32 8.54
CA LEU A 544 -8.94 10.44 9.92
C LEU A 544 -8.22 9.17 10.41
N LEU A 545 -8.76 7.99 10.11
CA LEU A 545 -8.11 6.72 10.41
C LEU A 545 -6.77 6.58 9.70
N ARG A 546 -6.71 7.00 8.45
CA ARG A 546 -5.51 6.92 7.61
C ARG A 546 -4.39 7.87 8.08
N TRP A 547 -4.74 9.08 8.52
CA TRP A 547 -3.78 10.06 9.00
C TRP A 547 -3.50 9.95 10.50
N GLY A 548 -4.21 9.09 11.22
CA GLY A 548 -4.03 8.87 12.64
C GLY A 548 -4.31 10.12 13.47
N THR A 549 -5.43 10.78 13.22
CA THR A 549 -5.86 11.99 13.95
C THR A 549 -7.38 12.03 14.08
N LEU A 550 -7.87 12.67 15.12
CA LEU A 550 -9.29 12.95 15.32
C LEU A 550 -9.73 14.31 14.74
N ASP A 551 -8.79 15.09 14.19
CA ASP A 551 -9.08 16.41 13.66
C ASP A 551 -9.01 16.43 12.13
N PRO A 552 -10.13 16.72 11.42
CA PRO A 552 -10.16 16.83 9.97
C PRO A 552 -9.19 17.86 9.40
N PHE A 553 -8.99 18.98 10.08
CA PHE A 553 -8.03 19.97 9.62
C PHE A 553 -6.59 19.46 9.72
N VAL A 554 -6.25 18.73 10.79
CA VAL A 554 -4.93 18.10 10.93
C VAL A 554 -4.70 17.10 9.79
N ALA A 555 -5.70 16.26 9.48
CA ALA A 555 -5.61 15.34 8.34
C ALA A 555 -5.42 16.08 7.02
N PHE A 556 -6.15 17.15 6.79
CA PHE A 556 -6.02 18.03 5.62
C PHE A 556 -4.62 18.65 5.52
N ALA A 557 -4.14 19.28 6.59
CA ALA A 557 -2.82 19.96 6.61
C ALA A 557 -1.67 18.98 6.31
N LEU A 558 -1.75 17.75 6.85
CA LEU A 558 -0.79 16.69 6.55
C LEU A 558 -0.90 16.20 5.10
N ALA A 559 -2.12 16.06 4.58
CA ALA A 559 -2.37 15.62 3.21
C ALA A 559 -1.85 16.63 2.17
N GLN A 560 -1.97 17.91 2.46
CA GLN A 560 -1.48 19.00 1.62
C GLN A 560 0.01 19.31 1.83
N GLY A 561 0.71 18.56 2.72
CA GLY A 561 2.13 18.81 3.02
C GLY A 561 2.41 20.14 3.72
N ARG A 562 1.36 20.78 4.32
CA ARG A 562 1.51 22.04 5.07
C ARG A 562 2.12 21.81 6.45
N ALA A 563 2.06 20.60 6.96
CA ALA A 563 2.67 20.19 8.21
C ALA A 563 3.44 18.88 8.04
N LYS A 564 4.57 18.74 8.74
CA LYS A 564 5.38 17.52 8.71
C LYS A 564 4.90 16.50 9.75
N THR A 565 4.42 17.00 10.89
CA THR A 565 3.94 16.21 12.02
C THR A 565 2.52 16.58 12.39
N ARG A 566 1.86 15.72 13.19
CA ARG A 566 0.52 16.02 13.72
C ARG A 566 0.54 17.21 14.67
N ASP A 567 1.61 17.37 15.46
CA ASP A 567 1.77 18.51 16.35
C ASP A 567 1.91 19.83 15.56
N ASP A 568 2.71 19.85 14.47
CA ASP A 568 2.80 21.01 13.58
C ASP A 568 1.43 21.39 13.00
N ALA A 569 0.64 20.37 12.59
CA ALA A 569 -0.70 20.58 12.04
C ALA A 569 -1.69 21.14 13.07
N VAL A 570 -1.56 20.73 14.33
CA VAL A 570 -2.36 21.30 15.45
C VAL A 570 -2.05 22.78 15.65
N LEU A 571 -0.81 23.21 15.47
CA LEU A 571 -0.44 24.64 15.52
C LEU A 571 -1.12 25.42 14.37
N LEU A 572 -1.14 24.86 13.16
CA LEU A 572 -1.84 25.46 12.02
C LEU A 572 -3.36 25.51 12.24
N ARG A 573 -3.92 24.56 12.97
CA ARG A 573 -5.33 24.57 13.36
C ARG A 573 -5.73 25.82 14.13
N ILE A 574 -4.88 26.32 14.97
CA ILE A 574 -5.11 27.55 15.73
C ILE A 574 -5.28 28.75 14.79
N ASP A 575 -4.46 28.83 13.74
CA ASP A 575 -4.57 29.88 12.73
C ASP A 575 -5.86 29.75 11.90
N PHE A 576 -6.22 28.53 11.51
CA PHE A 576 -7.49 28.28 10.83
C PHE A 576 -8.69 28.71 11.68
N ASP A 577 -8.73 28.35 12.96
CA ASP A 577 -9.85 28.71 13.83
C ASP A 577 -9.96 30.25 14.03
N ALA A 578 -8.82 30.95 14.10
CA ALA A 578 -8.77 32.38 14.14
C ALA A 578 -9.31 33.02 12.85
N TRP A 579 -8.90 32.48 11.69
CA TRP A 579 -9.41 32.89 10.38
C TRP A 579 -10.92 32.61 10.23
N LEU A 580 -11.37 31.40 10.61
CA LEU A 580 -12.78 31.00 10.53
C LEU A 580 -13.68 31.96 11.32
N SER A 581 -13.21 32.38 12.50
CA SER A 581 -13.95 33.30 13.38
C SER A 581 -14.04 34.72 12.79
N GLN A 582 -13.15 35.09 11.84
CA GLN A 582 -13.21 36.36 11.12
C GLN A 582 -14.13 36.27 9.89
N GLU A 583 -14.14 35.10 9.22
CA GLU A 583 -14.92 34.87 8.00
C GLU A 583 -16.40 34.60 8.28
N ILE A 584 -16.72 33.91 9.38
CA ILE A 584 -18.07 33.51 9.71
C ILE A 584 -18.42 33.96 11.13
N ASP A 585 -19.45 34.81 11.25
CA ASP A 585 -20.00 35.16 12.55
C ASP A 585 -20.74 33.93 13.13
N ARG A 586 -20.21 33.35 14.22
CA ARG A 586 -20.73 32.16 14.87
C ARG A 586 -20.69 30.89 14.02
N PRO A 587 -19.47 30.42 13.66
CA PRO A 587 -19.34 29.22 12.85
C PRO A 587 -20.04 28.02 13.52
N THR A 588 -20.67 27.17 12.73
CA THR A 588 -21.33 25.93 13.19
C THR A 588 -20.31 24.82 13.43
N SER A 589 -20.76 23.66 13.96
CA SER A 589 -19.90 22.49 14.07
C SER A 589 -19.35 22.03 12.70
N GLU A 590 -20.19 22.08 11.68
CA GLU A 590 -19.82 21.68 10.33
C GLU A 590 -18.78 22.60 9.70
N ASP A 591 -18.85 23.92 9.96
CA ASP A 591 -17.87 24.89 9.41
C ASP A 591 -16.45 24.61 9.93
N HIS A 592 -16.32 24.08 11.15
CA HIS A 592 -15.03 23.70 11.71
C HIS A 592 -14.35 22.51 11.00
N ILE A 593 -15.09 21.77 10.19
CA ILE A 593 -14.63 20.57 9.48
C ILE A 593 -14.99 20.58 7.99
N ASP A 594 -15.40 21.72 7.47
CA ASP A 594 -15.73 21.88 6.06
C ASP A 594 -14.47 21.86 5.19
N PRO A 595 -14.33 20.89 4.28
CA PRO A 595 -13.17 20.79 3.40
C PRO A 595 -13.05 21.98 2.42
N GLN A 596 -14.16 22.63 2.05
CA GLN A 596 -14.11 23.84 1.21
C GLN A 596 -13.55 25.04 1.96
N LEU A 597 -13.87 25.18 3.25
CA LEU A 597 -13.29 26.24 4.09
C LEU A 597 -11.79 25.99 4.33
N PHE A 598 -11.37 24.71 4.46
CA PHE A 598 -9.95 24.38 4.55
C PHE A 598 -9.18 24.79 3.28
N LEU A 599 -9.71 24.48 2.10
CA LEU A 599 -9.12 24.90 0.83
C LEU A 599 -9.10 26.43 0.66
N ARG A 600 -10.17 27.10 1.11
CA ARG A 600 -10.23 28.55 1.06
C ARG A 600 -9.18 29.18 1.98
N TRP A 601 -9.04 28.70 3.21
CA TRP A 601 -8.00 29.12 4.14
C TRP A 601 -6.60 28.87 3.54
N GLU A 602 -6.38 27.71 2.95
CA GLU A 602 -5.11 27.38 2.33
C GLU A 602 -4.74 28.32 1.18
N ARG A 603 -5.69 28.69 0.34
CA ARG A 603 -5.46 29.68 -0.74
C ARG A 603 -5.04 31.06 -0.23
N GLU A 604 -5.49 31.42 0.95
CA GLU A 604 -5.17 32.69 1.59
C GLU A 604 -3.90 32.61 2.45
N LEU A 605 -3.45 31.41 2.81
CA LEU A 605 -2.29 31.19 3.64
C LEU A 605 -0.99 31.84 3.10
N PRO A 606 -0.63 31.75 1.81
CA PRO A 606 0.53 32.42 1.26
C PRO A 606 0.49 33.94 1.43
N ARG A 607 -0.68 34.55 1.39
CA ARG A 607 -0.90 35.99 1.59
C ARG A 607 -0.77 36.41 3.06
N ARG A 608 -0.95 35.48 4.00
CA ARG A 608 -0.98 35.77 5.45
C ARG A 608 0.32 35.47 6.17
N ILE A 609 1.00 34.37 5.84
CA ILE A 609 2.06 33.81 6.69
C ILE A 609 3.43 33.98 6.08
N HIS A 610 3.58 34.07 4.75
CA HIS A 610 4.89 34.07 4.11
C HIS A 610 5.00 35.05 2.96
N ASP A 611 5.91 36.00 3.11
CA ASP A 611 6.60 36.67 2.00
C ASP A 611 7.38 35.69 1.09
N ASP A 612 7.32 34.38 1.37
CA ASP A 612 8.15 33.34 0.75
C ASP A 612 7.48 32.63 -0.44
N PHE A 613 6.17 32.88 -0.70
CA PHE A 613 5.46 32.36 -1.86
C PHE A 613 5.05 33.49 -2.79
N GLU A 614 5.40 33.35 -4.05
CA GLU A 614 4.92 34.23 -5.12
C GLU A 614 4.01 33.41 -6.04
N GLU A 615 2.81 33.94 -6.31
CA GLU A 615 1.96 33.49 -7.41
C GLU A 615 2.25 34.41 -8.60
N GLU A 616 2.82 33.87 -9.67
CA GLU A 616 2.89 34.56 -10.95
C GLU A 616 1.80 34.01 -11.85
N PRO A 617 0.74 34.80 -12.15
CA PRO A 617 -0.22 34.43 -13.15
C PRO A 617 0.47 34.43 -14.51
N GLU A 618 0.56 33.30 -15.16
CA GLU A 618 0.97 33.22 -16.54
C GLU A 618 -0.27 33.26 -17.42
N PRO A 619 -0.42 34.29 -18.26
CA PRO A 619 -1.55 34.38 -19.16
C PRO A 619 -1.42 33.32 -20.26
N ALA A 620 -2.06 32.18 -20.04
CA ALA A 620 -2.18 31.14 -21.04
C ALA A 620 -3.58 31.18 -21.65
N ARG A 621 -3.70 31.20 -22.95
CA ARG A 621 -4.98 30.91 -23.60
C ARG A 621 -5.27 29.45 -23.46
N LEU A 622 -6.19 29.15 -22.60
CA LEU A 622 -6.60 27.76 -22.36
C LEU A 622 -7.76 27.43 -23.30
N THR A 623 -7.61 26.35 -24.05
CA THR A 623 -8.68 25.78 -24.87
C THR A 623 -9.07 24.45 -24.30
N GLY A 624 -10.39 24.15 -24.26
CA GLY A 624 -10.89 22.85 -23.86
C GLY A 624 -11.01 22.61 -22.35
N THR A 625 -11.30 23.67 -21.59
CA THR A 625 -11.51 23.51 -20.13
C THR A 625 -12.81 22.78 -19.81
N ALA A 626 -12.73 21.75 -19.03
CA ALA A 626 -13.88 21.06 -18.47
C ALA A 626 -14.40 21.81 -17.22
N GLY A 627 -15.31 22.75 -17.39
CA GLY A 627 -16.04 23.41 -16.29
C GLY A 627 -15.28 24.52 -15.56
N SER A 628 -15.95 25.18 -14.65
CA SER A 628 -15.43 26.31 -13.85
C SER A 628 -14.72 25.77 -12.58
N ARG A 629 -13.45 25.39 -12.70
CA ARG A 629 -12.69 24.78 -11.61
C ARG A 629 -11.32 25.41 -11.40
N ARG A 630 -10.84 25.26 -10.18
CA ARG A 630 -9.43 25.43 -9.85
C ARG A 630 -8.84 24.06 -9.55
N VAL A 631 -7.85 23.61 -10.33
CA VAL A 631 -7.21 22.29 -10.17
C VAL A 631 -5.75 22.51 -9.78
N TYR A 632 -5.35 21.90 -8.68
CA TYR A 632 -3.99 21.97 -8.12
C TYR A 632 -3.12 20.81 -8.60
N GLY A 633 -1.81 21.05 -8.66
CA GLY A 633 -0.85 20.01 -9.03
C GLY A 633 -0.96 19.59 -10.50
N VAL A 634 -1.33 20.52 -11.37
CA VAL A 634 -1.44 20.27 -12.80
C VAL A 634 -0.06 20.10 -13.40
N LEU A 635 0.11 19.11 -14.25
CA LEU A 635 1.39 18.79 -14.89
C LEU A 635 1.46 19.33 -16.31
N PRO A 636 2.44 20.20 -16.64
CA PRO A 636 2.66 20.65 -17.99
C PRO A 636 3.40 19.59 -18.83
N VAL A 637 2.88 19.28 -20.00
CA VAL A 637 3.54 18.44 -21.00
C VAL A 637 3.67 19.23 -22.30
N THR A 638 4.90 19.63 -22.64
CA THR A 638 5.20 20.37 -23.86
C THR A 638 5.13 19.44 -25.08
N THR A 639 4.39 19.87 -26.09
CA THR A 639 4.26 19.20 -27.39
C THR A 639 4.58 20.17 -28.53
N ASP A 640 4.74 19.70 -29.76
CA ASP A 640 5.01 20.54 -30.91
C ASP A 640 3.89 21.58 -31.20
N GLY A 641 2.73 21.44 -30.57
CA GLY A 641 1.57 22.33 -30.73
C GLY A 641 1.19 23.17 -29.50
N GLY A 642 2.09 23.27 -28.51
CA GLY A 642 1.84 24.00 -27.26
C GLY A 642 1.98 23.12 -26.01
N THR A 643 1.49 23.58 -24.88
CA THR A 643 1.54 22.84 -23.61
C THR A 643 0.18 22.22 -23.30
N ARG A 644 0.18 20.91 -23.01
CA ARG A 644 -0.96 20.18 -22.48
C ARG A 644 -0.88 20.17 -20.96
N TRP A 645 -1.96 20.51 -20.30
CA TRP A 645 -2.09 20.53 -18.85
C TRP A 645 -2.84 19.29 -18.41
N LEU A 646 -2.14 18.42 -17.71
CA LEU A 646 -2.68 17.14 -17.25
C LEU A 646 -2.98 17.20 -15.75
N ASP A 647 -4.00 16.48 -15.32
CA ASP A 647 -4.18 16.22 -13.88
C ASP A 647 -3.13 15.23 -13.37
N PRO A 648 -3.04 15.01 -12.05
CA PRO A 648 -2.12 14.03 -11.47
C PRO A 648 -2.34 12.58 -11.95
N ALA A 649 -3.50 12.27 -12.52
CA ALA A 649 -3.83 10.98 -13.09
C ALA A 649 -3.45 10.86 -14.58
N GLY A 650 -3.00 11.96 -15.20
CA GLY A 650 -2.59 12.02 -16.60
C GLY A 650 -3.68 12.38 -17.59
N TYR A 651 -4.87 12.77 -17.14
CA TYR A 651 -5.94 13.25 -18.03
C TYR A 651 -5.70 14.71 -18.44
N GLU A 652 -5.92 15.00 -19.71
CA GLU A 652 -5.79 16.34 -20.24
C GLU A 652 -6.95 17.23 -19.78
N LEU A 653 -6.62 18.31 -19.07
CA LEU A 653 -7.57 19.29 -18.56
C LEU A 653 -7.68 20.49 -19.46
N ALA A 654 -6.56 20.95 -20.07
CA ALA A 654 -6.51 22.13 -20.89
C ALA A 654 -5.30 22.11 -21.82
N ARG A 655 -5.31 23.03 -22.80
CA ARG A 655 -4.16 23.32 -23.68
C ARG A 655 -3.87 24.82 -23.69
N SER A 656 -2.59 25.14 -23.74
CA SER A 656 -2.13 26.49 -24.06
C SER A 656 -1.37 26.49 -25.38
N ASP A 657 -1.74 27.46 -26.26
CA ASP A 657 -1.19 27.56 -27.62
C ASP A 657 0.20 28.22 -27.67
N ASP A 658 0.64 28.83 -26.56
CA ASP A 658 1.89 29.56 -26.52
C ASP A 658 3.06 28.61 -26.26
N GLY A 659 3.66 28.13 -27.32
CA GLY A 659 4.86 27.26 -27.26
C GLY A 659 6.14 27.99 -26.80
N SER A 660 6.04 29.24 -26.32
CA SER A 660 7.22 30.03 -25.96
C SER A 660 7.53 30.12 -24.48
N THR A 661 6.63 29.77 -23.63
CA THR A 661 6.83 29.94 -22.21
C THR A 661 7.12 28.61 -21.57
N VAL A 662 8.37 28.34 -21.44
CA VAL A 662 8.98 28.73 -20.20
C VAL A 662 8.49 27.88 -18.99
N PHE A 663 7.74 26.83 -19.23
CA PHE A 663 7.64 25.81 -18.18
C PHE A 663 8.91 24.96 -18.27
N ASP A 664 10.04 25.62 -18.00
CA ASP A 664 11.28 24.93 -17.80
C ASP A 664 11.10 24.14 -16.49
N ALA A 665 10.66 22.90 -16.64
CA ALA A 665 10.43 21.94 -15.57
C ALA A 665 11.71 21.62 -14.78
N ARG A 666 12.71 22.48 -14.81
CA ARG A 666 13.97 22.34 -14.09
C ARG A 666 13.83 22.56 -12.60
N ASP A 667 12.78 23.22 -12.14
CA ASP A 667 12.51 23.33 -10.73
C ASP A 667 11.27 22.47 -10.37
N LEU A 668 11.52 21.22 -9.93
CA LEU A 668 10.50 20.28 -9.47
C LEU A 668 9.68 20.78 -8.27
N ARG A 669 9.91 22.01 -7.81
CA ARG A 669 9.20 22.67 -6.71
C ARG A 669 8.07 23.57 -7.19
N ASP A 670 7.97 23.78 -8.48
CA ASP A 670 6.93 24.63 -9.03
C ASP A 670 5.64 23.81 -9.13
N ASP A 671 4.66 24.20 -8.35
CA ASP A 671 3.30 23.69 -8.47
C ASP A 671 2.52 24.59 -9.43
N PHE A 672 1.77 23.96 -10.32
CA PHE A 672 0.89 24.68 -11.23
C PHE A 672 -0.56 24.52 -10.82
N VAL A 673 -1.30 25.61 -10.88
CA VAL A 673 -2.72 25.63 -10.58
C VAL A 673 -3.47 26.14 -11.81
N LEU A 674 -4.35 25.31 -12.34
CA LEU A 674 -5.25 25.71 -13.41
C LEU A 674 -6.49 26.33 -12.79
N ASP A 675 -6.75 27.60 -13.07
CA ASP A 675 -7.98 28.32 -12.67
C ASP A 675 -8.88 28.58 -13.86
N ALA A 676 -10.00 27.89 -13.91
CA ALA A 676 -11.03 28.06 -14.92
C ALA A 676 -12.31 28.72 -14.37
N SER A 677 -12.28 29.27 -13.15
CA SER A 677 -13.46 29.92 -12.52
C SER A 677 -13.77 31.30 -13.06
N GLY A 678 -12.83 31.90 -13.80
CA GLY A 678 -12.97 33.21 -14.45
C GLY A 678 -12.43 33.20 -15.88
N LEU A 679 -11.56 34.13 -16.20
CA LEU A 679 -10.71 34.01 -17.39
C LEU A 679 -9.75 32.88 -17.14
N PRO A 680 -9.77 31.81 -17.97
CA PRO A 680 -8.93 30.68 -17.74
C PRO A 680 -7.45 31.07 -17.67
N SER A 681 -6.78 30.75 -16.59
CA SER A 681 -5.37 31.00 -16.35
C SER A 681 -4.67 29.77 -15.77
N VAL A 682 -3.37 29.72 -15.96
CA VAL A 682 -2.51 28.80 -15.20
C VAL A 682 -1.66 29.69 -14.30
N ASP A 683 -1.76 29.43 -13.01
CA ASP A 683 -0.97 30.13 -12.03
C ASP A 683 0.19 29.20 -11.60
N ARG A 684 1.41 29.71 -11.67
CA ARG A 684 2.58 29.06 -11.15
C ARG A 684 2.74 29.45 -9.69
N VAL A 685 2.75 28.46 -8.82
CA VAL A 685 2.99 28.65 -7.40
C VAL A 685 4.41 28.17 -7.11
N PHE A 686 5.30 29.08 -6.74
CA PHE A 686 6.66 28.73 -6.42
C PHE A 686 7.11 29.30 -5.09
N ARG A 687 8.02 28.61 -4.44
CA ARG A 687 8.60 29.03 -3.16
C ARG A 687 9.73 30.00 -3.39
N ARG A 688 9.63 31.21 -2.86
CA ARG A 688 10.69 32.20 -2.93
C ARG A 688 11.97 31.63 -2.31
N ARG A 689 13.08 31.63 -3.05
CA ARG A 689 14.39 31.30 -2.50
C ARG A 689 14.72 32.37 -1.47
N GLY A 690 14.78 32.00 -0.20
CA GLY A 690 15.26 32.90 0.84
C GLY A 690 16.57 33.53 0.41
N ARG A 691 16.67 34.84 0.45
CA ARG A 691 17.94 35.57 0.30
C ARG A 691 18.90 34.97 1.34
N ARG A 692 20.00 34.38 0.89
CA ARG A 692 21.12 34.03 1.75
C ARG A 692 21.71 35.29 2.39
#